data_684d262ce607788eec8547d119821f59
#
_entry.id   684d262ce607788eec8547d119821f59
#
_cell.length_a   1.000
_cell.length_b   1.000
_cell.length_c   1.000
_cell.angle_alpha   90.00
_cell.angle_beta   90.00
_cell.angle_gamma   90.00
#
_symmetry.space_group_name_H-M   'P 1'
#
loop_
_entity.id
_entity.type
_entity.pdbx_description
1 polymer ?
#
loop_
_entity_poly.entity_id
_entity_poly.type
_entity_poly.pdbx_seq_one_letter_code
_entity_poly.pdbx_strand_id
1 'polypeptide(L)'
;MSESKDFLRVIVEKDLKNGKYNKVVTRFPPEPNGFPHIGHAKSICINFGIAKDYNGICNLRMDDTNPTTEDTKYVEALKDAVQWLGFEWGSNTVYYTSDYFQKIYEYAVQLIKKGCAYVDSISEEQMREYRGTVTQAGIRSEFANRTIEENLDLFERMKNGEFKDAQHVLRAKIDMSAANMKMRDPLLYRIRHAHHFRTQDKWCIYPMYDFAHCLSDYIEGITHSICTLEFENNRDIYDWVLDTLELPKPRPYQHEFARLGINYTVMSKRKLLELVNGNYVSGWDDPRMPTIAGYKRRGYTKESILNFCDQIGIAKANSMVDVSQLEFCIRDDLNTKAPRVMAVLDPLKVTIENYEGSEDIEASYYPHDVPKEGSRKIPFSKTVYIEREDFSENPVKGYNRLTLDQAVRLRHAYIITCKEVIKDNNGNIVEIIAEYNPNSKSGSDTSGIKVKSAIQWVDAVLAKKIEVRLYDRLYKNEAPEGLEDLNPNSLTIIKDALIEPAVITDKVDVRFQFERQGYFYADPINYTDENPVFNKIVGLKDSWAKKSKAEEKPKVEEKKEPKKQEVKKESVQGEITPMSESEKALFDKYTNELKLNNEVANILAKDEFLSSFYEASLKHLNSPITIANVVTNDVAKELKDKDSSKLKFTATQIAELVAMIDDETISSKIAKTVFEEMAQSGTNPKQIVEDKGLVQISDPNIILPIIDDVIAKNPDSVEKYKGGNQKLFGFFVGQVLKATDGKANPTVVNQLVLEKLK
;
A
#
# COMPACT_ATOMS: atom_id res chain seq x y z
N MET A 1 -17.28 -12.40 -20.14
CA MET A 1 -17.37 -10.99 -19.72
C MET A 1 -16.04 -10.36 -20.10
N SER A 2 -16.00 -9.28 -20.87
CA SER A 2 -14.74 -8.59 -21.16
C SER A 2 -14.27 -7.99 -19.84
N GLU A 3 -13.12 -8.44 -19.33
CA GLU A 3 -12.47 -7.80 -18.21
C GLU A 3 -12.33 -6.30 -18.49
N SER A 4 -12.73 -5.48 -17.54
CA SER A 4 -12.60 -4.02 -17.64
C SER A 4 -11.12 -3.66 -17.69
N LYS A 5 -10.64 -3.25 -18.86
CA LYS A 5 -9.25 -2.87 -19.08
C LYS A 5 -8.95 -1.51 -18.42
N ASP A 6 -7.80 -1.41 -17.79
CA ASP A 6 -7.31 -0.13 -17.29
C ASP A 6 -6.96 0.85 -18.44
N PHE A 7 -6.81 2.13 -18.07
CA PHE A 7 -6.62 3.18 -19.07
C PHE A 7 -5.29 3.08 -19.86
N LEU A 8 -4.23 2.48 -19.28
CA LEU A 8 -2.96 2.28 -19.99
C LEU A 8 -3.13 1.24 -21.10
N ARG A 9 -3.81 0.12 -20.81
CA ARG A 9 -4.12 -0.91 -21.79
C ARG A 9 -5.01 -0.36 -22.91
N VAL A 10 -5.96 0.49 -22.57
CA VAL A 10 -6.80 1.19 -23.59
C VAL A 10 -5.94 2.08 -24.51
N ILE A 11 -4.96 2.81 -23.98
CA ILE A 11 -4.02 3.62 -24.77
C ILE A 11 -3.19 2.74 -25.71
N VAL A 12 -2.59 1.68 -25.17
CA VAL A 12 -1.75 0.75 -25.93
C VAL A 12 -2.54 0.14 -27.12
N GLU A 13 -3.77 -0.32 -26.86
CA GLU A 13 -4.63 -0.88 -27.91
C GLU A 13 -4.98 0.14 -29.00
N LYS A 14 -5.29 1.37 -28.60
CA LYS A 14 -5.56 2.46 -29.53
C LYS A 14 -4.34 2.75 -30.41
N ASP A 15 -3.15 2.80 -29.83
CA ASP A 15 -1.91 3.09 -30.56
C ASP A 15 -1.54 1.97 -31.53
N LEU A 16 -1.71 0.69 -31.14
CA LEU A 16 -1.53 -0.46 -32.02
C LEU A 16 -2.55 -0.48 -33.16
N LYS A 17 -3.85 -0.27 -32.84
CA LYS A 17 -4.93 -0.25 -33.83
C LYS A 17 -4.75 0.86 -34.87
N ASN A 18 -4.23 2.01 -34.45
CA ASN A 18 -3.98 3.15 -35.33
C ASN A 18 -2.67 3.02 -36.12
N GLY A 19 -1.91 1.95 -35.94
CA GLY A 19 -0.63 1.73 -36.63
C GLY A 19 0.49 2.69 -36.16
N LYS A 20 0.33 3.36 -35.00
CA LYS A 20 1.36 4.23 -34.44
C LYS A 20 2.60 3.43 -34.07
N TYR A 21 2.40 2.22 -33.55
CA TYR A 21 3.43 1.24 -33.29
C TYR A 21 3.00 -0.14 -33.83
N ASN A 22 4.00 -0.95 -34.21
CA ASN A 22 3.79 -2.33 -34.67
C ASN A 22 4.07 -3.37 -33.57
N LYS A 23 4.63 -2.94 -32.44
CA LYS A 23 4.92 -3.75 -31.26
C LYS A 23 4.88 -2.88 -30.01
N VAL A 24 4.74 -3.50 -28.85
CA VAL A 24 4.83 -2.84 -27.54
C VAL A 24 6.22 -3.05 -26.97
N VAL A 25 6.89 -1.95 -26.63
CA VAL A 25 8.16 -1.95 -25.91
C VAL A 25 8.02 -0.99 -24.73
N THR A 26 8.08 -1.54 -23.53
CA THR A 26 8.08 -0.80 -22.27
C THR A 26 9.45 -0.90 -21.60
N ARG A 27 9.63 -0.25 -20.48
CA ARG A 27 10.84 -0.39 -19.67
C ARG A 27 10.58 -0.16 -18.19
N PHE A 28 11.38 -0.81 -17.35
CA PHE A 28 11.50 -0.49 -15.93
C PHE A 28 12.90 0.13 -15.72
N PRO A 29 12.99 1.47 -15.45
CA PRO A 29 14.27 2.18 -15.40
C PRO A 29 14.61 2.64 -13.96
N PRO A 30 14.89 1.75 -13.02
CA PRO A 30 15.23 2.16 -11.67
C PRO A 30 16.61 2.82 -11.59
N GLU A 31 16.76 3.82 -10.72
CA GLU A 31 18.08 4.31 -10.28
C GLU A 31 18.68 3.30 -9.29
N PRO A 32 19.93 2.78 -9.54
CA PRO A 32 20.53 1.74 -8.71
C PRO A 32 21.16 2.32 -7.43
N ASN A 33 20.33 2.91 -6.58
CA ASN A 33 20.73 3.68 -5.40
C ASN A 33 20.00 3.24 -4.12
N GLY A 34 19.31 2.09 -4.11
CA GLY A 34 18.60 1.49 -2.98
C GLY A 34 17.94 0.18 -3.33
N PHE A 35 17.53 -0.56 -2.30
CA PHE A 35 16.76 -1.79 -2.49
C PHE A 35 15.35 -1.49 -2.98
N PRO A 36 14.80 -2.28 -3.92
CA PRO A 36 13.45 -2.10 -4.41
C PRO A 36 12.42 -2.41 -3.31
N HIS A 37 11.40 -1.58 -3.22
CA HIS A 37 10.27 -1.71 -2.29
C HIS A 37 8.98 -2.07 -3.04
N ILE A 38 7.88 -2.26 -2.30
CA ILE A 38 6.57 -2.66 -2.84
C ILE A 38 6.03 -1.68 -3.92
N GLY A 39 6.40 -0.40 -3.86
CA GLY A 39 6.07 0.57 -4.91
C GLY A 39 6.77 0.26 -6.24
N HIS A 40 8.02 -0.24 -6.19
CA HIS A 40 8.71 -0.75 -7.38
C HIS A 40 8.07 -2.04 -7.90
N ALA A 41 7.59 -2.93 -7.01
CA ALA A 41 6.85 -4.12 -7.43
C ALA A 41 5.61 -3.75 -8.27
N LYS A 42 4.83 -2.74 -7.87
CA LYS A 42 3.71 -2.21 -8.68
C LYS A 42 4.19 -1.75 -10.05
N SER A 43 5.27 -0.97 -10.13
CA SER A 43 5.82 -0.47 -11.40
C SER A 43 6.33 -1.61 -12.29
N ILE A 44 6.99 -2.62 -11.71
CA ILE A 44 7.42 -3.84 -12.41
C ILE A 44 6.20 -4.56 -12.97
N CYS A 45 5.18 -4.85 -12.16
CA CYS A 45 3.95 -5.52 -12.59
C CYS A 45 3.26 -4.80 -13.74
N ILE A 46 3.21 -3.46 -13.73
CA ILE A 46 2.58 -2.65 -14.78
C ILE A 46 3.39 -2.74 -16.07
N ASN A 47 4.70 -2.42 -16.03
CA ASN A 47 5.52 -2.35 -17.24
C ASN A 47 5.70 -3.73 -17.89
N PHE A 48 6.07 -4.74 -17.12
CA PHE A 48 6.24 -6.11 -17.62
C PHE A 48 4.91 -6.76 -17.96
N GLY A 49 3.85 -6.51 -17.17
CA GLY A 49 2.51 -7.02 -17.41
C GLY A 49 1.94 -6.51 -18.73
N ILE A 50 2.00 -5.20 -18.98
CA ILE A 50 1.55 -4.62 -20.26
C ILE A 50 2.36 -5.19 -21.43
N ALA A 51 3.69 -5.27 -21.32
CA ALA A 51 4.48 -5.89 -22.40
C ALA A 51 4.04 -7.32 -22.68
N LYS A 52 3.83 -8.12 -21.64
CA LYS A 52 3.39 -9.52 -21.75
C LYS A 52 2.00 -9.64 -22.40
N ASP A 53 1.05 -8.81 -22.01
CA ASP A 53 -0.35 -8.87 -22.49
C ASP A 53 -0.46 -8.59 -23.99
N TYR A 54 0.46 -7.80 -24.54
CA TYR A 54 0.49 -7.44 -25.96
C TYR A 54 1.62 -8.11 -26.75
N ASN A 55 2.18 -9.23 -26.27
CA ASN A 55 3.31 -9.95 -26.87
C ASN A 55 4.52 -9.04 -27.19
N GLY A 56 4.72 -8.05 -26.38
CA GLY A 56 5.81 -7.09 -26.45
C GLY A 56 7.00 -7.49 -25.59
N ILE A 57 7.89 -6.55 -25.35
CA ILE A 57 9.06 -6.71 -24.48
C ILE A 57 9.12 -5.58 -23.47
N CYS A 58 9.66 -5.88 -22.28
CA CYS A 58 9.99 -4.87 -21.28
C CYS A 58 11.50 -4.89 -21.04
N ASN A 59 12.16 -3.74 -21.22
CA ASN A 59 13.58 -3.59 -20.93
C ASN A 59 13.80 -3.32 -19.44
N LEU A 60 14.85 -3.90 -18.87
CA LEU A 60 15.41 -3.46 -17.60
C LEU A 60 16.56 -2.52 -17.88
N ARG A 61 16.42 -1.23 -17.51
CA ARG A 61 17.46 -0.21 -17.66
C ARG A 61 17.82 0.38 -16.31
N MET A 62 19.09 0.35 -15.96
CA MET A 62 19.60 1.10 -14.81
C MET A 62 19.78 2.56 -15.22
N ASP A 63 19.08 3.47 -14.54
CA ASP A 63 19.30 4.91 -14.66
C ASP A 63 20.50 5.30 -13.80
N ASP A 64 21.69 5.09 -14.35
CA ASP A 64 22.97 5.31 -13.69
C ASP A 64 23.59 6.66 -14.09
N THR A 65 22.83 7.74 -13.91
CA THR A 65 23.25 9.12 -14.22
C THR A 65 23.83 9.88 -13.01
N ASN A 66 23.82 9.29 -11.83
CA ASN A 66 24.27 9.91 -10.58
C ASN A 66 25.41 9.13 -9.90
N PRO A 67 26.69 9.43 -10.20
CA PRO A 67 27.83 8.65 -9.75
C PRO A 67 28.05 8.58 -8.25
N THR A 68 27.36 9.43 -7.46
CA THR A 68 27.63 9.55 -6.01
C THR A 68 26.76 8.65 -5.13
N THR A 69 25.71 8.04 -5.66
CA THR A 69 24.72 7.30 -4.87
C THR A 69 24.49 5.87 -5.37
N GLU A 70 25.06 5.51 -6.49
CA GLU A 70 24.84 4.26 -7.20
C GLU A 70 25.86 3.19 -6.81
N ASP A 71 25.39 1.93 -6.72
CA ASP A 71 26.22 0.81 -6.28
C ASP A 71 25.75 -0.49 -6.94
N THR A 72 26.71 -1.35 -7.29
CA THR A 72 26.48 -2.68 -7.90
C THR A 72 25.56 -3.56 -7.06
N LYS A 73 25.62 -3.47 -5.72
CA LYS A 73 24.72 -4.23 -4.84
C LYS A 73 23.23 -3.90 -5.06
N TYR A 74 22.92 -2.65 -5.43
CA TYR A 74 21.56 -2.25 -5.74
C TYR A 74 21.10 -2.74 -7.12
N VAL A 75 22.04 -2.79 -8.07
CA VAL A 75 21.79 -3.42 -9.40
C VAL A 75 21.37 -4.87 -9.23
N GLU A 76 22.13 -5.65 -8.44
CA GLU A 76 21.80 -7.05 -8.20
C GLU A 76 20.48 -7.22 -7.45
N ALA A 77 20.19 -6.38 -6.45
CA ALA A 77 18.92 -6.39 -5.75
C ALA A 77 17.71 -6.08 -6.67
N LEU A 78 17.89 -5.17 -7.64
CA LEU A 78 16.86 -4.85 -8.63
C LEU A 78 16.61 -6.00 -9.60
N LYS A 79 17.67 -6.65 -10.07
CA LYS A 79 17.58 -7.86 -10.92
C LYS A 79 16.89 -9.00 -10.19
N ASP A 80 17.31 -9.31 -8.96
CA ASP A 80 16.69 -10.35 -8.11
C ASP A 80 15.19 -10.07 -7.91
N ALA A 81 14.82 -8.83 -7.67
CA ALA A 81 13.43 -8.46 -7.47
C ALA A 81 12.57 -8.70 -8.72
N VAL A 82 13.03 -8.33 -9.91
CA VAL A 82 12.30 -8.57 -11.17
C VAL A 82 12.16 -10.07 -11.42
N GLN A 83 13.25 -10.84 -11.27
CA GLN A 83 13.24 -12.30 -11.45
C GLN A 83 12.39 -13.02 -10.41
N TRP A 84 12.47 -12.59 -9.14
CA TRP A 84 11.66 -13.19 -8.08
C TRP A 84 10.17 -12.97 -8.33
N LEU A 85 9.76 -11.83 -8.88
CA LEU A 85 8.37 -11.58 -9.29
C LEU A 85 7.96 -12.41 -10.52
N GLY A 86 8.88 -13.16 -11.14
CA GLY A 86 8.60 -14.05 -12.26
C GLY A 86 8.63 -13.35 -13.63
N PHE A 87 9.31 -12.21 -13.71
CA PHE A 87 9.50 -11.49 -14.98
C PHE A 87 10.93 -11.66 -15.50
N GLU A 88 11.02 -11.62 -16.83
CA GLU A 88 12.28 -11.63 -17.56
C GLU A 88 12.32 -10.44 -18.50
N TRP A 89 13.48 -9.79 -18.63
CA TRP A 89 13.66 -8.67 -19.56
C TRP A 89 14.07 -9.17 -20.95
N GLY A 90 13.54 -8.50 -21.97
CA GLY A 90 13.41 -9.06 -23.31
C GLY A 90 14.68 -9.36 -24.09
N SER A 91 15.85 -8.85 -23.69
CA SER A 91 17.13 -9.07 -24.40
C SER A 91 18.12 -9.93 -23.62
N ASN A 92 17.78 -10.42 -22.43
CA ASN A 92 18.69 -10.98 -21.43
C ASN A 92 19.86 -10.05 -21.07
N THR A 93 19.84 -8.81 -21.58
CA THR A 93 20.84 -7.77 -21.33
C THR A 93 20.19 -6.66 -20.52
N VAL A 94 20.85 -6.27 -19.44
CA VAL A 94 20.46 -5.07 -18.67
C VAL A 94 21.04 -3.87 -19.40
N TYR A 95 20.20 -2.90 -19.71
CA TYR A 95 20.62 -1.62 -20.27
C TYR A 95 21.08 -0.67 -19.16
N TYR A 96 22.01 0.22 -19.51
CA TYR A 96 22.50 1.26 -18.61
C TYR A 96 22.49 2.59 -19.33
N THR A 97 22.04 3.64 -18.69
CA THR A 97 22.09 5.00 -19.28
C THR A 97 23.52 5.42 -19.56
N SER A 98 24.47 4.97 -18.76
CA SER A 98 25.92 5.24 -18.97
C SER A 98 26.47 4.67 -20.28
N ASP A 99 25.86 3.65 -20.88
CA ASP A 99 26.24 3.13 -22.20
C ASP A 99 25.93 4.15 -23.31
N TYR A 100 25.04 5.08 -23.06
CA TYR A 100 24.58 6.12 -24.00
C TYR A 100 25.22 7.49 -23.74
N PHE A 101 26.07 7.68 -22.74
CA PHE A 101 26.62 8.98 -22.36
C PHE A 101 27.27 9.72 -23.54
N GLN A 102 28.01 9.04 -24.39
CA GLN A 102 28.60 9.64 -25.59
C GLN A 102 27.51 10.14 -26.57
N LYS A 103 26.48 9.33 -26.78
CA LYS A 103 25.36 9.69 -27.67
C LYS A 103 24.53 10.83 -27.12
N ILE A 104 24.27 10.82 -25.82
CA ILE A 104 23.53 11.88 -25.12
C ILE A 104 24.36 13.19 -25.17
N TYR A 105 25.67 13.14 -25.01
CA TYR A 105 26.57 14.28 -25.21
C TYR A 105 26.48 14.85 -26.65
N GLU A 106 26.47 14.01 -27.65
CA GLU A 106 26.32 14.42 -29.07
C GLU A 106 24.97 15.11 -29.31
N TYR A 107 23.88 14.64 -28.68
CA TYR A 107 22.58 15.31 -28.74
C TYR A 107 22.61 16.67 -28.02
N ALA A 108 23.31 16.81 -26.92
CA ALA A 108 23.48 18.10 -26.24
C ALA A 108 24.25 19.09 -27.14
N VAL A 109 25.31 18.64 -27.82
CA VAL A 109 26.05 19.44 -28.83
C VAL A 109 25.13 19.87 -29.98
N GLN A 110 24.19 19.00 -30.42
CA GLN A 110 23.22 19.39 -31.45
C GLN A 110 22.26 20.48 -30.96
N LEU A 111 21.79 20.41 -29.71
CA LEU A 111 20.95 21.46 -29.13
C LEU A 111 21.70 22.79 -29.04
N ILE A 112 22.98 22.80 -28.69
CA ILE A 112 23.80 24.03 -28.69
C ILE A 112 23.90 24.58 -30.10
N LYS A 113 24.22 23.73 -31.12
CA LYS A 113 24.30 24.15 -32.52
C LYS A 113 22.99 24.74 -33.07
N LYS A 114 21.85 24.27 -32.57
CA LYS A 114 20.52 24.79 -32.89
C LYS A 114 20.19 26.10 -32.11
N GLY A 115 21.06 26.57 -31.21
CA GLY A 115 20.79 27.70 -30.32
C GLY A 115 19.73 27.45 -29.26
N CYS A 116 19.41 26.15 -29.02
CA CYS A 116 18.39 25.70 -28.07
C CYS A 116 18.97 25.26 -26.72
N ALA A 117 20.29 25.39 -26.52
CA ALA A 117 20.97 25.15 -25.24
C ALA A 117 22.14 26.12 -25.08
N TYR A 118 22.48 26.47 -23.85
CA TYR A 118 23.58 27.34 -23.50
C TYR A 118 24.26 26.94 -22.20
N VAL A 119 25.56 27.21 -22.08
CA VAL A 119 26.30 27.02 -20.83
C VAL A 119 26.04 28.19 -19.91
N ASP A 120 25.50 27.93 -18.74
CA ASP A 120 25.21 28.91 -17.71
C ASP A 120 26.28 28.88 -16.62
N SER A 121 26.59 30.03 -16.05
CA SER A 121 27.66 30.21 -15.05
C SER A 121 27.16 30.89 -13.77
N ILE A 122 25.85 31.01 -13.60
CA ILE A 122 25.24 31.57 -12.37
C ILE A 122 25.26 30.52 -11.26
N SER A 123 25.23 30.97 -9.99
CA SER A 123 25.17 30.07 -8.83
C SER A 123 23.83 29.34 -8.74
N GLU A 124 23.80 28.28 -7.94
CA GLU A 124 22.55 27.55 -7.67
C GLU A 124 21.48 28.43 -7.02
N GLU A 125 21.88 29.36 -6.15
CA GLU A 125 20.97 30.33 -5.51
C GLU A 125 20.38 31.29 -6.56
N GLN A 126 21.20 31.83 -7.42
CA GLN A 126 20.75 32.68 -8.54
C GLN A 126 19.83 31.90 -9.50
N MET A 127 20.12 30.63 -9.78
CA MET A 127 19.25 29.78 -10.61
C MET A 127 17.86 29.61 -9.99
N ARG A 128 17.78 29.43 -8.66
CA ARG A 128 16.51 29.34 -7.94
C ARG A 128 15.73 30.64 -8.02
N GLU A 129 16.40 31.77 -7.78
CA GLU A 129 15.82 33.12 -7.86
C GLU A 129 15.32 33.42 -9.28
N TYR A 130 16.18 33.19 -10.28
CA TYR A 130 15.87 33.50 -11.69
C TYR A 130 14.76 32.63 -12.26
N ARG A 131 14.55 31.44 -11.73
CA ARG A 131 13.43 30.59 -12.16
C ARG A 131 12.07 31.18 -11.85
N GLY A 132 11.97 32.10 -10.90
CA GLY A 132 10.73 32.71 -10.47
C GLY A 132 9.83 31.75 -9.69
N THR A 133 8.53 32.07 -9.64
CA THR A 133 7.51 31.29 -8.94
C THR A 133 6.38 30.87 -9.88
N VAL A 134 5.39 30.12 -9.40
CA VAL A 134 4.20 29.78 -10.19
C VAL A 134 3.41 31.00 -10.65
N THR A 135 3.51 32.11 -9.93
CA THR A 135 2.80 33.38 -10.23
C THR A 135 3.69 34.45 -10.84
N GLN A 136 5.00 34.25 -10.86
CA GLN A 136 5.97 35.20 -11.41
C GLN A 136 6.82 34.52 -12.48
N ALA A 137 6.92 35.14 -13.65
CA ALA A 137 7.81 34.69 -14.71
C ALA A 137 9.27 34.69 -14.22
N GLY A 138 10.05 33.77 -14.73
CA GLY A 138 11.49 33.73 -14.48
C GLY A 138 12.25 34.75 -15.30
N ILE A 139 13.51 34.94 -14.94
CA ILE A 139 14.47 35.82 -15.63
C ILE A 139 15.52 34.94 -16.29
N ARG A 140 15.75 35.11 -17.57
CA ARG A 140 16.79 34.38 -18.28
C ARG A 140 18.17 34.92 -17.91
N SER A 141 19.12 34.04 -17.64
CA SER A 141 20.51 34.38 -17.38
C SER A 141 21.13 35.15 -18.55
N GLU A 142 21.98 36.13 -18.26
CA GLU A 142 22.74 36.88 -19.25
C GLU A 142 23.64 35.96 -20.12
N PHE A 143 24.10 34.84 -19.56
CA PHE A 143 24.91 33.86 -20.26
C PHE A 143 24.18 33.13 -21.39
N ALA A 144 22.87 33.22 -21.47
CA ALA A 144 22.07 32.73 -22.61
C ALA A 144 22.30 33.56 -23.92
N ASN A 145 23.05 34.67 -23.82
CA ASN A 145 23.41 35.49 -24.95
C ASN A 145 24.81 35.14 -25.56
N ARG A 146 25.52 34.16 -24.96
CA ARG A 146 26.76 33.61 -25.54
C ARG A 146 26.53 33.08 -26.95
N THR A 147 27.50 33.21 -27.80
CA THR A 147 27.44 32.68 -29.17
C THR A 147 27.42 31.15 -29.14
N ILE A 148 27.07 30.53 -30.25
CA ILE A 148 27.08 29.06 -30.40
C ILE A 148 28.50 28.53 -30.18
N GLU A 149 29.51 29.23 -30.73
CA GLU A 149 30.92 28.86 -30.65
C GLU A 149 31.44 28.88 -29.22
N GLU A 150 31.11 29.96 -28.46
CA GLU A 150 31.44 30.07 -27.03
C GLU A 150 30.81 28.96 -26.21
N ASN A 151 29.55 28.64 -26.46
CA ASN A 151 28.87 27.56 -25.77
C ASN A 151 29.45 26.17 -26.10
N LEU A 152 29.84 25.93 -27.34
CA LEU A 152 30.49 24.69 -27.74
C LEU A 152 31.87 24.55 -27.10
N ASP A 153 32.71 25.61 -27.10
CA ASP A 153 34.02 25.62 -26.44
C ASP A 153 33.89 25.30 -24.94
N LEU A 154 33.00 26.04 -24.24
CA LEU A 154 32.77 25.83 -22.82
C LEU A 154 32.26 24.42 -22.50
N PHE A 155 31.34 23.90 -23.29
CA PHE A 155 30.79 22.56 -23.05
C PHE A 155 31.82 21.45 -23.30
N GLU A 156 32.69 21.62 -24.27
CA GLU A 156 33.85 20.71 -24.51
C GLU A 156 34.82 20.78 -23.32
N ARG A 157 35.16 21.97 -22.85
CA ARG A 157 36.03 22.16 -21.68
C ARG A 157 35.45 21.64 -20.41
N MET A 158 34.09 21.73 -20.23
CA MET A 158 33.40 21.05 -19.13
C MET A 158 33.62 19.54 -19.17
N LYS A 159 33.49 18.93 -20.37
CA LYS A 159 33.75 17.49 -20.57
C LYS A 159 35.21 17.10 -20.27
N ASN A 160 36.14 17.97 -20.61
CA ASN A 160 37.59 17.76 -20.42
C ASN A 160 38.04 17.98 -18.95
N GLY A 161 37.12 18.35 -18.02
CA GLY A 161 37.42 18.51 -16.63
C GLY A 161 38.15 19.79 -16.23
N GLU A 162 38.11 20.83 -17.06
CA GLU A 162 38.80 22.08 -16.77
C GLU A 162 38.13 22.92 -15.65
N PHE A 163 36.86 22.62 -15.32
CA PHE A 163 36.05 23.40 -14.38
C PHE A 163 35.68 22.58 -13.14
N LYS A 164 35.52 23.26 -12.02
CA LYS A 164 35.08 22.64 -10.75
C LYS A 164 33.59 22.30 -10.78
N ASP A 165 33.19 21.43 -9.86
CA ASP A 165 31.78 21.13 -9.60
C ASP A 165 30.97 22.43 -9.39
N ALA A 166 29.77 22.47 -9.95
CA ALA A 166 28.83 23.59 -9.91
C ALA A 166 29.33 24.92 -10.56
N GLN A 167 30.52 24.95 -11.19
CA GLN A 167 31.02 26.17 -11.82
C GLN A 167 30.24 26.53 -13.10
N HIS A 168 29.89 25.52 -13.88
CA HIS A 168 29.08 25.64 -15.10
C HIS A 168 28.05 24.51 -15.17
N VAL A 169 26.93 24.80 -15.84
CA VAL A 169 25.90 23.83 -16.18
C VAL A 169 25.45 24.06 -17.63
N LEU A 170 24.96 23.02 -18.31
CA LEU A 170 24.25 23.19 -19.57
C LEU A 170 22.76 23.32 -19.30
N ARG A 171 22.12 24.33 -19.83
CA ARG A 171 20.68 24.57 -19.75
C ARG A 171 20.02 24.55 -21.12
N ALA A 172 18.80 24.05 -21.19
CA ALA A 172 17.95 24.27 -22.36
C ALA A 172 17.52 25.75 -22.42
N LYS A 173 17.29 26.27 -23.63
CA LYS A 173 16.78 27.63 -23.89
C LYS A 173 15.35 27.51 -24.40
N ILE A 174 14.38 27.57 -23.49
CA ILE A 174 12.96 27.31 -23.80
C ILE A 174 12.10 28.55 -23.52
N ASP A 175 11.47 28.66 -22.36
CA ASP A 175 10.58 29.75 -22.01
C ASP A 175 10.57 30.04 -20.50
N MET A 176 11.10 31.21 -20.11
CA MET A 176 11.15 31.59 -18.69
C MET A 176 9.81 32.05 -18.14
N SER A 177 8.78 32.21 -18.99
CA SER A 177 7.41 32.56 -18.60
C SER A 177 6.48 31.36 -18.54
N ALA A 178 6.96 30.16 -18.91
CA ALA A 178 6.15 28.95 -18.95
C ALA A 178 5.45 28.68 -17.60
N ALA A 179 4.17 28.33 -17.65
CA ALA A 179 3.40 27.92 -16.46
C ALA A 179 3.99 26.66 -15.82
N ASN A 180 4.41 25.70 -16.65
CA ASN A 180 5.18 24.55 -16.18
C ASN A 180 6.62 24.97 -15.88
N MET A 181 6.97 25.06 -14.60
CA MET A 181 8.30 25.50 -14.15
C MET A 181 9.43 24.58 -14.62
N LYS A 182 9.15 23.36 -15.05
CA LYS A 182 10.12 22.44 -15.67
C LYS A 182 10.57 22.92 -17.06
N MET A 183 9.81 23.81 -17.69
CA MET A 183 10.12 24.39 -19.01
C MET A 183 10.90 25.71 -18.92
N ARG A 184 11.19 26.21 -17.71
CA ARG A 184 11.93 27.46 -17.50
C ARG A 184 13.44 27.22 -17.53
N ASP A 185 13.98 27.08 -18.72
CA ASP A 185 15.40 26.81 -19.03
C ASP A 185 16.00 25.75 -18.09
N PRO A 186 15.51 24.49 -18.15
CA PRO A 186 15.95 23.43 -17.26
C PRO A 186 17.40 23.02 -17.48
N LEU A 187 17.99 22.42 -16.43
CA LEU A 187 19.33 21.83 -16.48
C LEU A 187 19.33 20.58 -17.36
N LEU A 188 20.31 20.51 -18.30
CA LEU A 188 20.55 19.34 -19.13
C LEU A 188 21.81 18.57 -18.69
N TYR A 189 22.88 19.27 -18.29
CA TYR A 189 24.13 18.68 -17.78
C TYR A 189 24.65 19.44 -16.57
N ARG A 190 25.32 18.71 -15.69
CA ARG A 190 26.07 19.24 -14.54
C ARG A 190 27.50 18.70 -14.54
N ILE A 191 28.45 19.46 -13.97
CA ILE A 191 29.79 19.00 -13.65
C ILE A 191 29.76 18.25 -12.32
N ARG A 192 30.33 17.06 -12.28
CA ARG A 192 30.47 16.26 -11.07
C ARG A 192 31.72 15.41 -11.14
N HIS A 193 32.77 15.79 -10.42
CA HIS A 193 33.98 14.97 -10.28
C HIS A 193 33.75 13.89 -9.23
N ALA A 194 33.32 12.71 -9.70
CA ALA A 194 33.07 11.56 -8.86
C ALA A 194 33.29 10.28 -9.67
N HIS A 195 33.80 9.25 -8.99
CA HIS A 195 33.99 7.93 -9.59
C HIS A 195 32.62 7.27 -9.87
N HIS A 196 32.40 6.90 -11.10
CA HIS A 196 31.21 6.19 -11.54
C HIS A 196 31.46 4.68 -11.57
N PHE A 197 30.60 3.89 -10.95
CA PHE A 197 30.82 2.45 -10.74
C PHE A 197 31.02 1.64 -12.05
N ARG A 198 30.59 2.15 -13.23
CA ARG A 198 30.80 1.51 -14.54
C ARG A 198 31.78 2.26 -15.41
N THR A 199 31.64 3.54 -15.59
CA THR A 199 32.48 4.33 -16.48
C THR A 199 33.75 4.86 -15.81
N GLN A 200 33.92 4.59 -14.54
CA GLN A 200 35.04 5.05 -13.70
C GLN A 200 35.18 6.58 -13.75
N ASP A 201 36.37 7.08 -14.04
CA ASP A 201 36.69 8.52 -14.10
C ASP A 201 36.69 9.09 -15.53
N LYS A 202 36.06 8.35 -16.49
CA LYS A 202 35.97 8.77 -17.88
C LYS A 202 35.17 10.02 -18.12
N TRP A 203 34.15 10.25 -17.26
CA TRP A 203 33.24 11.38 -17.35
C TRP A 203 33.32 12.23 -16.08
N CYS A 204 33.29 13.56 -16.24
CA CYS A 204 33.14 14.53 -15.15
C CYS A 204 31.92 15.43 -15.38
N ILE A 205 31.18 15.25 -16.47
CA ILE A 205 29.87 15.84 -16.71
C ILE A 205 28.82 14.73 -16.85
N TYR A 206 27.67 14.95 -16.25
CA TYR A 206 26.58 13.98 -16.22
C TYR A 206 25.29 14.61 -16.69
N PRO A 207 24.50 13.92 -17.55
CA PRO A 207 23.22 14.41 -17.98
C PRO A 207 22.22 14.38 -16.80
N MET A 208 21.32 15.34 -16.79
CA MET A 208 20.19 15.33 -15.84
C MET A 208 19.14 14.34 -16.31
N TYR A 209 18.36 13.80 -15.34
CA TYR A 209 17.32 12.80 -15.60
C TYR A 209 16.40 13.21 -16.77
N ASP A 210 15.86 14.43 -16.74
CA ASP A 210 14.90 14.91 -17.74
C ASP A 210 15.45 14.89 -19.18
N PHE A 211 16.77 15.00 -19.34
CA PHE A 211 17.43 14.94 -20.65
C PHE A 211 17.85 13.49 -21.03
N ALA A 212 18.41 12.75 -20.09
CA ALA A 212 18.89 11.40 -20.35
C ALA A 212 17.74 10.41 -20.61
N HIS A 213 16.64 10.56 -19.88
CA HIS A 213 15.54 9.60 -19.86
C HIS A 213 14.84 9.46 -21.22
N CYS A 214 14.41 10.56 -21.83
CA CYS A 214 13.73 10.56 -23.13
C CYS A 214 14.65 10.06 -24.26
N LEU A 215 15.94 10.40 -24.20
CA LEU A 215 16.93 9.96 -25.18
C LEU A 215 17.26 8.48 -25.05
N SER A 216 17.39 7.96 -23.84
CA SER A 216 17.57 6.52 -23.59
C SER A 216 16.34 5.73 -24.07
N ASP A 217 15.13 6.21 -23.78
CA ASP A 217 13.89 5.59 -24.29
C ASP A 217 13.88 5.56 -25.84
N TYR A 218 14.29 6.66 -26.48
CA TYR A 218 14.39 6.70 -27.94
C TYR A 218 15.44 5.74 -28.50
N ILE A 219 16.65 5.68 -27.91
CA ILE A 219 17.73 4.80 -28.35
C ILE A 219 17.35 3.33 -28.24
N GLU A 220 16.63 2.97 -27.17
CA GLU A 220 16.16 1.60 -26.93
C GLU A 220 14.90 1.23 -27.73
N GLY A 221 14.29 2.18 -28.44
CA GLY A 221 13.07 1.95 -29.21
C GLY A 221 11.84 1.70 -28.34
N ILE A 222 11.79 2.30 -27.14
CA ILE A 222 10.63 2.27 -26.27
C ILE A 222 9.44 2.90 -26.99
N THR A 223 8.27 2.30 -26.86
CA THR A 223 7.02 2.82 -27.44
C THR A 223 6.18 3.54 -26.39
N HIS A 224 5.98 2.92 -25.25
CA HIS A 224 5.20 3.43 -24.13
C HIS A 224 6.10 3.59 -22.91
N SER A 225 6.45 4.84 -22.63
CA SER A 225 7.25 5.26 -21.49
C SER A 225 6.35 5.43 -20.27
N ILE A 226 6.17 4.35 -19.49
CA ILE A 226 5.22 4.31 -18.38
C ILE A 226 5.94 4.62 -17.07
N CYS A 227 5.47 5.64 -16.32
CA CYS A 227 6.07 6.11 -15.07
C CYS A 227 5.00 6.55 -14.05
N THR A 228 5.42 7.01 -12.87
CA THR A 228 4.49 7.51 -11.86
C THR A 228 4.10 8.98 -12.11
N LEU A 229 2.97 9.44 -11.53
CA LEU A 229 2.47 10.81 -11.63
C LEU A 229 3.47 11.88 -11.15
N GLU A 230 4.50 11.50 -10.41
CA GLU A 230 5.58 12.41 -10.01
C GLU A 230 6.29 13.04 -11.21
N PHE A 231 6.24 12.40 -12.37
CA PHE A 231 6.88 12.82 -13.62
C PHE A 231 5.90 13.46 -14.62
N GLU A 232 4.65 13.74 -14.24
CA GLU A 232 3.65 14.32 -15.14
C GLU A 232 4.15 15.66 -15.72
N ASN A 233 4.69 16.54 -14.88
CA ASN A 233 5.24 17.84 -15.31
C ASN A 233 6.53 17.71 -16.14
N ASN A 234 7.15 16.54 -16.18
CA ASN A 234 8.36 16.28 -16.98
C ASN A 234 8.02 15.88 -18.42
N ARG A 235 6.75 15.60 -18.75
CA ARG A 235 6.32 15.22 -20.09
C ARG A 235 6.61 16.30 -21.12
N ASP A 236 6.40 17.57 -20.77
CA ASP A 236 6.63 18.67 -21.70
C ASP A 236 8.11 18.77 -22.12
N ILE A 237 9.04 18.60 -21.17
CA ILE A 237 10.47 18.60 -21.51
C ILE A 237 10.87 17.33 -22.26
N TYR A 238 10.27 16.17 -21.93
CA TYR A 238 10.45 14.91 -22.64
C TYR A 238 10.14 15.07 -24.14
N ASP A 239 8.97 15.61 -24.44
CA ASP A 239 8.54 15.85 -25.82
C ASP A 239 9.37 16.95 -26.48
N TRP A 240 9.67 18.04 -25.76
CA TRP A 240 10.49 19.16 -26.28
C TRP A 240 11.88 18.70 -26.74
N VAL A 241 12.56 17.82 -25.97
CA VAL A 241 13.88 17.29 -26.34
C VAL A 241 13.81 16.49 -27.64
N LEU A 242 12.85 15.56 -27.76
CA LEU A 242 12.68 14.73 -28.95
C LEU A 242 12.30 15.55 -30.19
N ASP A 243 11.45 16.58 -30.01
CA ASP A 243 11.00 17.45 -31.09
C ASP A 243 12.11 18.40 -31.56
N THR A 244 12.81 19.04 -30.62
CA THR A 244 13.88 20.01 -30.94
C THR A 244 15.07 19.33 -31.62
N LEU A 245 15.35 18.08 -31.26
CA LEU A 245 16.37 17.27 -31.95
C LEU A 245 15.88 16.68 -33.28
N GLU A 246 14.59 16.86 -33.62
CA GLU A 246 13.96 16.36 -34.85
C GLU A 246 14.18 14.85 -35.05
N LEU A 247 14.13 14.10 -33.95
CA LEU A 247 14.41 12.66 -34.01
C LEU A 247 13.34 11.95 -34.87
N PRO A 248 13.73 10.98 -35.71
CA PRO A 248 12.78 10.24 -36.55
C PRO A 248 11.69 9.52 -35.74
N LYS A 249 10.51 9.38 -36.35
CA LYS A 249 9.40 8.57 -35.82
C LYS A 249 9.58 7.09 -36.21
N PRO A 250 9.06 6.12 -35.43
CA PRO A 250 8.25 6.32 -34.23
C PRO A 250 9.09 6.78 -33.01
N ARG A 251 8.48 7.59 -32.15
CA ARG A 251 9.08 8.13 -30.93
C ARG A 251 8.35 7.56 -29.71
N PRO A 252 9.02 7.40 -28.55
CA PRO A 252 8.36 7.04 -27.30
C PRO A 252 7.41 8.14 -26.84
N TYR A 253 6.38 7.74 -26.09
CA TYR A 253 5.46 8.66 -25.42
C TYR A 253 5.36 8.31 -23.94
N GLN A 254 5.40 9.34 -23.07
CA GLN A 254 5.30 9.20 -21.63
C GLN A 254 3.82 9.12 -21.19
N HIS A 255 3.52 8.16 -20.33
CA HIS A 255 2.21 7.96 -19.70
C HIS A 255 2.39 7.71 -18.21
N GLU A 256 1.57 8.37 -17.38
CA GLU A 256 1.73 8.30 -15.93
C GLU A 256 0.57 7.59 -15.27
N PHE A 257 0.91 6.91 -14.18
CA PHE A 257 -0.04 6.26 -13.27
C PHE A 257 0.23 6.66 -11.82
N ALA A 258 -0.79 6.50 -10.97
CA ALA A 258 -0.70 6.83 -9.55
C ALA A 258 0.34 5.96 -8.83
N ARG A 259 1.24 6.61 -8.08
CA ARG A 259 2.17 5.88 -7.20
C ARG A 259 1.39 5.11 -6.12
N LEU A 260 1.99 4.05 -5.60
CA LEU A 260 1.46 3.29 -4.48
C LEU A 260 1.72 4.05 -3.17
N GLY A 261 0.68 4.36 -2.42
CA GLY A 261 0.73 4.72 -1.00
C GLY A 261 0.17 3.55 -0.17
N ILE A 262 0.83 3.18 0.91
CA ILE A 262 0.35 2.17 1.86
C ILE A 262 0.42 2.78 3.26
N ASN A 263 -0.66 2.66 4.04
CA ASN A 263 -0.68 3.15 5.41
C ASN A 263 0.29 2.37 6.32
N TYR A 264 0.68 2.95 7.45
CA TYR A 264 1.67 2.40 8.40
C TYR A 264 3.03 2.07 7.78
N THR A 265 3.34 2.66 6.60
CA THR A 265 4.51 2.28 5.81
C THR A 265 5.19 3.52 5.23
N VAL A 266 6.50 3.60 5.36
CA VAL A 266 7.35 4.59 4.71
C VAL A 266 8.04 3.96 3.50
N MET A 267 7.91 4.61 2.32
CA MET A 267 8.59 4.17 1.09
C MET A 267 9.65 5.18 0.61
N SER A 268 9.87 6.26 1.35
CA SER A 268 10.94 7.21 1.04
C SER A 268 12.30 6.55 1.26
N LYS A 269 13.10 6.47 0.21
CA LYS A 269 14.45 5.90 0.24
C LYS A 269 15.32 6.50 1.35
N ARG A 270 15.30 7.82 1.53
CA ARG A 270 16.07 8.51 2.58
C ARG A 270 15.69 8.00 3.96
N LYS A 271 14.38 7.89 4.23
CA LYS A 271 13.87 7.39 5.52
C LYS A 271 14.18 5.89 5.71
N LEU A 272 14.11 5.09 4.65
CA LEU A 272 14.50 3.67 4.73
C LEU A 272 16.01 3.49 4.99
N LEU A 273 16.85 4.31 4.37
CA LEU A 273 18.28 4.33 4.62
C LEU A 273 18.60 4.76 6.06
N GLU A 274 17.86 5.71 6.61
CA GLU A 274 17.96 6.16 8.01
C GLU A 274 17.65 5.01 8.98
N LEU A 275 16.64 4.19 8.72
CA LEU A 275 16.33 3.00 9.52
C LEU A 275 17.49 2.00 9.54
N VAL A 276 18.11 1.75 8.39
CA VAL A 276 19.23 0.81 8.26
C VAL A 276 20.47 1.36 8.92
N ASN A 277 20.84 2.61 8.66
CA ASN A 277 22.03 3.24 9.22
C ASN A 277 21.93 3.46 10.73
N GLY A 278 20.73 3.71 11.25
CA GLY A 278 20.44 3.87 12.68
C GLY A 278 20.27 2.55 13.43
N ASN A 279 20.40 1.39 12.75
CA ASN A 279 20.19 0.04 13.34
C ASN A 279 18.79 -0.16 13.96
N TYR A 280 17.76 0.56 13.48
CA TYR A 280 16.37 0.32 13.88
C TYR A 280 15.81 -0.97 13.27
N VAL A 281 16.41 -1.43 12.18
CA VAL A 281 16.16 -2.68 11.50
C VAL A 281 17.49 -3.40 11.24
N SER A 282 17.45 -4.72 11.01
CA SER A 282 18.65 -5.55 10.82
C SER A 282 19.35 -5.34 9.47
N GLY A 283 18.69 -4.66 8.53
CA GLY A 283 19.19 -4.40 7.18
C GLY A 283 18.06 -4.17 6.20
N TRP A 284 18.40 -4.09 4.92
CA TRP A 284 17.42 -3.90 3.84
C TRP A 284 16.47 -5.08 3.64
N ASP A 285 16.85 -6.25 4.12
CA ASP A 285 16.09 -7.50 4.08
C ASP A 285 15.35 -7.79 5.42
N ASP A 286 15.34 -6.84 6.36
CA ASP A 286 14.58 -7.00 7.60
C ASP A 286 13.11 -7.27 7.28
N PRO A 287 12.48 -8.34 7.85
CA PRO A 287 11.10 -8.70 7.58
C PRO A 287 10.05 -7.62 7.89
N ARG A 288 10.41 -6.53 8.57
CA ARG A 288 9.54 -5.37 8.83
C ARG A 288 9.65 -4.29 7.75
N MET A 289 10.69 -4.36 6.90
CA MET A 289 10.93 -3.38 5.84
C MET A 289 9.97 -3.61 4.66
N PRO A 290 9.47 -2.55 4.00
CA PRO A 290 8.61 -2.67 2.84
C PRO A 290 9.37 -2.97 1.54
N THR A 291 10.59 -3.46 1.65
CA THR A 291 11.43 -3.89 0.53
C THR A 291 11.02 -5.27 0.03
N ILE A 292 11.24 -5.54 -1.24
CA ILE A 292 10.99 -6.87 -1.82
C ILE A 292 11.85 -7.92 -1.10
N ALA A 293 13.10 -7.58 -0.76
CA ALA A 293 13.99 -8.46 0.01
C ALA A 293 13.42 -8.76 1.41
N GLY A 294 12.86 -7.76 2.10
CA GLY A 294 12.23 -7.94 3.41
C GLY A 294 10.99 -8.81 3.33
N TYR A 295 10.11 -8.59 2.35
CA TYR A 295 8.94 -9.45 2.14
C TYR A 295 9.33 -10.90 1.80
N LYS A 296 10.32 -11.08 0.91
CA LYS A 296 10.86 -12.40 0.55
C LYS A 296 11.39 -13.14 1.78
N ARG A 297 12.20 -12.49 2.61
CA ARG A 297 12.73 -13.04 3.86
C ARG A 297 11.65 -13.32 4.90
N ARG A 298 10.60 -12.48 4.97
CA ARG A 298 9.43 -12.72 5.84
C ARG A 298 8.60 -13.93 5.40
N GLY A 299 8.72 -14.34 4.13
CA GLY A 299 8.02 -15.50 3.59
C GLY A 299 6.84 -15.17 2.67
N TYR A 300 6.69 -13.90 2.24
CA TYR A 300 5.72 -13.57 1.20
C TYR A 300 6.01 -14.33 -0.09
N THR A 301 4.97 -14.67 -0.82
CA THR A 301 5.09 -15.33 -2.13
C THR A 301 5.00 -14.31 -3.26
N LYS A 302 5.61 -14.60 -4.40
CA LYS A 302 5.47 -13.74 -5.58
C LYS A 302 4.01 -13.60 -6.01
N GLU A 303 3.24 -14.71 -5.92
CA GLU A 303 1.83 -14.72 -6.28
C GLU A 303 1.01 -13.75 -5.42
N SER A 304 1.30 -13.66 -4.12
CA SER A 304 0.62 -12.72 -3.23
C SER A 304 0.91 -11.26 -3.57
N ILE A 305 2.15 -10.95 -3.97
CA ILE A 305 2.52 -9.59 -4.39
C ILE A 305 1.89 -9.25 -5.76
N LEU A 306 1.90 -10.19 -6.70
CA LEU A 306 1.25 -10.01 -8.00
C LEU A 306 -0.25 -9.80 -7.85
N ASN A 307 -0.92 -10.63 -7.05
CA ASN A 307 -2.35 -10.50 -6.75
C ASN A 307 -2.67 -9.17 -6.06
N PHE A 308 -1.83 -8.73 -5.11
CA PHE A 308 -1.99 -7.41 -4.50
C PHE A 308 -1.89 -6.28 -5.54
N CYS A 309 -0.88 -6.31 -6.43
CA CYS A 309 -0.72 -5.31 -7.47
C CYS A 309 -1.91 -5.29 -8.44
N ASP A 310 -2.47 -6.44 -8.77
CA ASP A 310 -3.66 -6.57 -9.61
C ASP A 310 -4.92 -6.02 -8.93
N GLN A 311 -5.16 -6.38 -7.66
CA GLN A 311 -6.32 -5.92 -6.91
C GLN A 311 -6.37 -4.41 -6.68
N ILE A 312 -5.23 -3.76 -6.45
CA ILE A 312 -5.18 -2.30 -6.30
C ILE A 312 -5.34 -1.56 -7.63
N GLY A 313 -5.11 -2.24 -8.74
CA GLY A 313 -5.28 -1.73 -10.09
C GLY A 313 -4.40 -0.53 -10.46
N ILE A 314 -4.72 0.10 -11.58
CA ILE A 314 -4.00 1.25 -12.14
C ILE A 314 -4.91 2.47 -12.14
N ALA A 315 -4.58 3.48 -11.33
CA ALA A 315 -5.34 4.72 -11.17
C ALA A 315 -4.58 5.94 -11.70
N LYS A 316 -5.31 7.03 -11.98
CA LYS A 316 -4.77 8.34 -12.36
C LYS A 316 -4.66 9.33 -11.19
N ALA A 317 -5.11 8.96 -10.00
CA ALA A 317 -5.02 9.77 -8.80
C ALA A 317 -4.36 8.97 -7.68
N ASN A 318 -3.43 9.60 -6.95
CA ASN A 318 -2.78 8.97 -5.81
C ASN A 318 -3.82 8.66 -4.72
N SER A 319 -3.74 7.46 -4.17
CA SER A 319 -4.59 7.00 -3.07
C SER A 319 -3.77 6.22 -2.06
N MET A 320 -4.24 6.18 -0.83
CA MET A 320 -3.66 5.36 0.24
C MET A 320 -4.37 4.01 0.25
N VAL A 321 -3.60 2.94 0.19
CA VAL A 321 -4.06 1.55 0.28
C VAL A 321 -3.86 1.07 1.70
N ASP A 322 -4.85 0.37 2.26
CA ASP A 322 -4.69 -0.26 3.56
C ASP A 322 -3.75 -1.47 3.47
N VAL A 323 -2.77 -1.52 4.35
CA VAL A 323 -1.79 -2.64 4.41
C VAL A 323 -2.48 -3.98 4.65
N SER A 324 -3.65 -4.00 5.27
CA SER A 324 -4.46 -5.21 5.46
C SER A 324 -4.86 -5.89 4.15
N GLN A 325 -4.92 -5.14 3.03
CA GLN A 325 -5.17 -5.70 1.70
C GLN A 325 -3.97 -6.54 1.22
N LEU A 326 -2.74 -6.08 1.45
CA LEU A 326 -1.54 -6.87 1.19
C LEU A 326 -1.49 -8.12 2.08
N GLU A 327 -1.82 -7.96 3.38
CA GLU A 327 -1.91 -9.07 4.32
C GLU A 327 -3.03 -10.06 3.95
N PHE A 328 -4.12 -9.60 3.35
CA PHE A 328 -5.18 -10.47 2.82
C PHE A 328 -4.66 -11.30 1.66
N CYS A 329 -3.96 -10.70 0.69
CA CYS A 329 -3.44 -11.42 -0.47
C CYS A 329 -2.49 -12.56 -0.07
N ILE A 330 -1.62 -12.35 0.93
CA ILE A 330 -0.74 -13.43 1.40
C ILE A 330 -1.51 -14.50 2.19
N ARG A 331 -2.50 -14.13 3.00
CA ARG A 331 -3.34 -15.11 3.70
C ARG A 331 -4.11 -16.00 2.73
N ASP A 332 -4.69 -15.40 1.71
CA ASP A 332 -5.47 -16.09 0.67
C ASP A 332 -4.60 -17.11 -0.08
N ASP A 333 -3.41 -16.67 -0.52
CA ASP A 333 -2.44 -17.54 -1.20
C ASP A 333 -1.99 -18.73 -0.31
N LEU A 334 -1.64 -18.45 0.94
CA LEU A 334 -1.14 -19.47 1.86
C LEU A 334 -2.23 -20.41 2.40
N ASN A 335 -3.49 -19.97 2.43
CA ASN A 335 -4.60 -20.81 2.91
C ASN A 335 -4.75 -22.12 2.13
N THR A 336 -4.41 -22.08 0.84
CA THR A 336 -4.46 -23.25 -0.05
C THR A 336 -3.10 -23.93 -0.23
N LYS A 337 -1.99 -23.23 0.03
CA LYS A 337 -0.63 -23.72 -0.25
C LYS A 337 0.08 -24.30 0.97
N ALA A 338 -0.11 -23.68 2.15
CA ALA A 338 0.67 -23.98 3.33
C ALA A 338 0.18 -25.26 4.05
N PRO A 339 1.07 -26.24 4.28
CA PRO A 339 0.75 -27.37 5.14
C PRO A 339 0.50 -26.90 6.58
N ARG A 340 -0.50 -27.50 7.22
CA ARG A 340 -0.87 -27.21 8.61
C ARG A 340 -0.08 -28.10 9.54
N VAL A 341 0.52 -27.50 10.56
CA VAL A 341 1.34 -28.19 11.57
C VAL A 341 1.04 -27.63 12.95
N MET A 342 1.36 -28.39 14.00
CA MET A 342 1.17 -27.95 15.37
C MET A 342 2.48 -27.39 15.94
N ALA A 343 2.38 -26.18 16.51
CA ALA A 343 3.42 -25.55 17.31
C ALA A 343 2.81 -24.90 18.54
N VAL A 344 3.56 -24.85 19.63
CA VAL A 344 3.18 -24.24 20.91
C VAL A 344 4.18 -23.15 21.21
N LEU A 345 3.72 -21.91 21.27
CA LEU A 345 4.58 -20.74 21.41
C LEU A 345 4.87 -20.42 22.89
N ASP A 346 3.89 -20.60 23.78
CA ASP A 346 4.03 -20.47 25.24
C ASP A 346 3.63 -21.79 25.91
N PRO A 347 4.58 -22.72 26.03
CA PRO A 347 4.27 -24.09 26.45
C PRO A 347 3.88 -24.20 27.92
N LEU A 348 2.73 -24.89 28.15
CA LEU A 348 2.26 -25.35 29.45
C LEU A 348 2.23 -26.87 29.43
N LYS A 349 2.93 -27.48 30.37
CA LYS A 349 3.02 -28.94 30.50
C LYS A 349 1.70 -29.56 30.93
N VAL A 350 1.32 -30.66 30.29
CA VAL A 350 0.15 -31.50 30.64
C VAL A 350 0.60 -32.95 30.77
N THR A 351 0.44 -33.53 31.93
CA THR A 351 0.70 -34.97 32.19
C THR A 351 -0.64 -35.71 32.23
N ILE A 352 -0.81 -36.68 31.35
CA ILE A 352 -2.01 -37.53 31.24
C ILE A 352 -1.78 -38.76 32.07
N GLU A 353 -2.29 -38.78 33.31
CA GLU A 353 -1.92 -39.78 34.31
C GLU A 353 -2.32 -41.21 33.96
N ASN A 354 -3.47 -41.39 33.28
CA ASN A 354 -4.02 -42.68 32.87
C ASN A 354 -3.59 -43.13 31.46
N TYR A 355 -2.60 -42.45 30.82
CA TYR A 355 -2.05 -42.85 29.53
C TYR A 355 -0.70 -43.55 29.71
N GLU A 356 -0.57 -44.74 29.12
CA GLU A 356 0.66 -45.54 29.16
C GLU A 356 1.18 -45.77 27.73
N GLY A 357 2.51 -45.69 27.56
CA GLY A 357 3.18 -45.91 26.27
C GLY A 357 3.26 -44.71 25.38
N SER A 358 3.35 -44.95 24.08
CA SER A 358 3.39 -43.92 23.03
C SER A 358 2.77 -44.45 21.74
N GLU A 359 2.17 -43.58 20.95
CA GLU A 359 1.64 -43.90 19.62
C GLU A 359 1.89 -42.75 18.64
N ASP A 360 1.86 -43.07 17.34
CA ASP A 360 1.86 -42.11 16.28
C ASP A 360 0.43 -41.75 15.90
N ILE A 361 0.06 -40.47 16.03
CA ILE A 361 -1.22 -39.93 15.57
C ILE A 361 -1.05 -39.46 14.13
N GLU A 362 -1.86 -39.99 13.21
CA GLU A 362 -1.87 -39.53 11.83
C GLU A 362 -2.68 -38.24 11.70
N ALA A 363 -2.10 -37.23 11.07
CA ALA A 363 -2.72 -35.92 10.85
C ALA A 363 -2.49 -35.39 9.43
N SER A 364 -3.57 -34.97 8.77
CA SER A 364 -3.49 -34.36 7.45
C SER A 364 -2.80 -33.03 7.50
N TYR A 365 -1.99 -32.73 6.45
CA TYR A 365 -1.43 -31.41 6.23
C TYR A 365 -2.45 -30.38 5.74
N TYR A 366 -3.47 -30.84 5.01
CA TYR A 366 -4.45 -29.99 4.38
C TYR A 366 -5.87 -30.32 4.83
N PRO A 367 -6.77 -29.34 4.91
CA PRO A 367 -8.18 -29.61 5.19
C PRO A 367 -8.87 -30.24 3.98
N HIS A 368 -10.03 -30.83 4.18
CA HIS A 368 -10.75 -31.59 3.15
C HIS A 368 -11.20 -30.77 1.95
N ASP A 369 -11.35 -29.45 2.10
CA ASP A 369 -11.74 -28.50 1.04
C ASP A 369 -10.56 -28.02 0.18
N VAL A 370 -9.33 -28.39 0.54
CA VAL A 370 -8.13 -28.13 -0.27
C VAL A 370 -7.78 -29.40 -1.05
N PRO A 371 -7.73 -29.36 -2.40
CA PRO A 371 -7.46 -30.52 -3.23
C PRO A 371 -5.97 -30.90 -3.23
N LYS A 372 -5.42 -31.18 -2.06
CA LYS A 372 -4.05 -31.60 -1.82
C LYS A 372 -4.02 -32.72 -0.82
N GLU A 373 -3.20 -33.71 -1.09
CA GLU A 373 -2.98 -34.87 -0.21
C GLU A 373 -1.66 -34.69 0.57
N GLY A 374 -1.58 -35.36 1.68
CA GLY A 374 -0.41 -35.43 2.53
C GLY A 374 -0.79 -35.53 4.00
N SER A 375 -0.09 -36.37 4.70
CA SER A 375 -0.25 -36.58 6.15
C SER A 375 1.11 -36.70 6.81
N ARG A 376 1.13 -36.61 8.12
CA ARG A 376 2.29 -36.79 8.96
C ARG A 376 1.89 -37.54 10.23
N LYS A 377 2.89 -38.16 10.83
CA LYS A 377 2.77 -38.81 12.12
C LYS A 377 3.22 -37.86 13.21
N ILE A 378 2.36 -37.67 14.20
CA ILE A 378 2.63 -36.83 15.37
C ILE A 378 2.76 -37.77 16.56
N PRO A 379 3.93 -37.84 17.21
CA PRO A 379 4.10 -38.66 18.40
C PRO A 379 3.21 -38.16 19.53
N PHE A 380 2.54 -39.08 20.22
CA PHE A 380 1.70 -38.80 21.37
C PHE A 380 2.10 -39.73 22.53
N SER A 381 2.43 -39.14 23.66
CA SER A 381 2.85 -39.86 24.87
C SER A 381 2.13 -39.32 26.11
N LYS A 382 2.49 -39.84 27.28
CA LYS A 382 1.95 -39.47 28.59
C LYS A 382 2.04 -37.95 28.87
N THR A 383 3.04 -37.27 28.32
CA THR A 383 3.27 -35.85 28.58
C THR A 383 3.27 -35.05 27.28
N VAL A 384 2.47 -34.02 27.24
CA VAL A 384 2.37 -33.10 26.10
C VAL A 384 2.48 -31.66 26.56
N TYR A 385 2.78 -30.72 25.64
CA TYR A 385 2.67 -29.28 25.88
C TYR A 385 1.48 -28.73 25.09
N ILE A 386 0.74 -27.80 25.71
CA ILE A 386 -0.33 -27.00 25.11
C ILE A 386 0.02 -25.54 25.21
N GLU A 387 -0.70 -24.67 24.48
CA GLU A 387 -0.59 -23.22 24.72
C GLU A 387 -1.09 -22.89 26.14
N ARG A 388 -0.32 -22.06 26.86
CA ARG A 388 -0.70 -21.60 28.20
C ARG A 388 -2.07 -20.94 28.21
N GLU A 389 -2.41 -20.18 27.16
CA GLU A 389 -3.71 -19.53 26.99
C GLU A 389 -4.89 -20.51 26.78
N ASP A 390 -4.60 -21.79 26.50
CA ASP A 390 -5.61 -22.84 26.33
C ASP A 390 -6.09 -23.45 27.65
N PHE A 391 -5.55 -22.99 28.78
CA PHE A 391 -6.02 -23.34 30.12
C PHE A 391 -6.37 -22.09 30.94
N SER A 392 -7.46 -22.18 31.74
CA SER A 392 -7.83 -21.15 32.71
C SER A 392 -8.53 -21.77 33.93
N GLU A 393 -8.05 -21.44 35.13
CA GLU A 393 -8.74 -21.75 36.39
C GLU A 393 -9.99 -20.88 36.60
N ASN A 394 -9.93 -19.62 36.12
CA ASN A 394 -11.00 -18.62 36.28
C ASN A 394 -11.43 -18.12 34.91
N PRO A 395 -12.17 -18.93 34.14
CA PRO A 395 -12.50 -18.61 32.77
C PRO A 395 -13.47 -17.42 32.67
N VAL A 396 -13.20 -16.48 31.75
CA VAL A 396 -14.15 -15.43 31.41
C VAL A 396 -15.32 -15.97 30.61
N LYS A 397 -16.46 -15.28 30.64
CA LYS A 397 -17.66 -15.69 29.88
C LYS A 397 -17.31 -15.86 28.38
N GLY A 398 -17.61 -17.06 27.87
CA GLY A 398 -17.32 -17.41 26.46
C GLY A 398 -15.98 -18.11 26.25
N TYR A 399 -15.22 -18.39 27.30
CA TYR A 399 -14.02 -19.21 27.21
C TYR A 399 -14.40 -20.67 26.94
N ASN A 400 -13.93 -21.24 25.84
CA ASN A 400 -14.33 -22.54 25.35
C ASN A 400 -13.16 -23.55 25.29
N ARG A 401 -12.11 -23.34 26.09
CA ARG A 401 -10.92 -24.19 26.15
C ARG A 401 -10.87 -24.99 27.46
N LEU A 402 -9.73 -25.57 27.82
CA LEU A 402 -9.59 -26.38 29.01
C LEU A 402 -9.76 -25.55 30.30
N THR A 403 -10.58 -26.07 31.22
CA THR A 403 -10.73 -25.54 32.59
C THR A 403 -10.79 -26.68 33.58
N LEU A 404 -10.97 -26.40 34.86
CA LEU A 404 -11.19 -27.44 35.89
C LEU A 404 -12.43 -28.28 35.58
N ASP A 405 -13.48 -27.67 35.01
CA ASP A 405 -14.78 -28.33 34.79
C ASP A 405 -15.08 -28.61 33.29
N GLN A 406 -14.27 -28.09 32.36
CA GLN A 406 -14.52 -28.18 30.93
C GLN A 406 -13.43 -28.99 30.22
N ALA A 407 -13.84 -30.11 29.61
CA ALA A 407 -12.99 -30.91 28.76
C ALA A 407 -12.69 -30.24 27.42
N VAL A 408 -11.56 -30.61 26.82
CA VAL A 408 -11.14 -30.15 25.50
C VAL A 408 -10.58 -31.33 24.70
N ARG A 409 -10.65 -31.26 23.36
CA ARG A 409 -9.99 -32.24 22.49
C ARG A 409 -8.55 -31.75 22.18
N LEU A 410 -7.60 -32.61 22.41
CA LEU A 410 -6.28 -32.51 21.77
C LEU A 410 -6.46 -32.80 20.27
N ARG A 411 -6.09 -31.86 19.42
CA ARG A 411 -6.36 -31.93 17.97
C ARG A 411 -5.79 -33.22 17.37
N HIS A 412 -6.57 -33.91 16.54
CA HIS A 412 -6.28 -35.24 15.99
C HIS A 412 -6.15 -36.37 17.00
N ALA A 413 -6.10 -36.12 18.30
CA ALA A 413 -5.91 -37.11 19.37
C ALA A 413 -7.20 -37.29 20.22
N TYR A 414 -7.09 -37.22 21.51
CA TYR A 414 -8.11 -37.56 22.47
C TYR A 414 -8.74 -36.37 23.17
N ILE A 415 -9.86 -36.59 23.86
CA ILE A 415 -10.45 -35.64 24.79
C ILE A 415 -9.78 -35.82 26.15
N ILE A 416 -9.37 -34.68 26.75
CA ILE A 416 -8.78 -34.62 28.08
C ILE A 416 -9.62 -33.76 29.02
N THR A 417 -9.56 -34.10 30.31
CA THR A 417 -10.15 -33.35 31.44
C THR A 417 -9.05 -33.01 32.44
N CYS A 418 -9.09 -31.81 33.01
CA CYS A 418 -8.17 -31.42 34.09
C CYS A 418 -8.56 -32.10 35.37
N LYS A 419 -7.57 -32.65 36.11
CA LYS A 419 -7.72 -33.24 37.46
C LYS A 419 -7.11 -32.39 38.52
N GLU A 420 -5.89 -31.91 38.28
CA GLU A 420 -5.12 -31.15 39.24
C GLU A 420 -4.26 -30.10 38.52
N VAL A 421 -4.02 -28.98 39.19
CA VAL A 421 -3.17 -27.90 38.73
C VAL A 421 -2.00 -27.75 39.66
N ILE A 422 -0.78 -27.89 39.12
CA ILE A 422 0.45 -27.74 39.87
C ILE A 422 0.98 -26.34 39.65
N LYS A 423 1.31 -25.66 40.77
CA LYS A 423 1.82 -24.28 40.78
C LYS A 423 3.21 -24.21 41.36
N ASP A 424 3.98 -23.24 40.90
CA ASP A 424 5.26 -22.85 41.49
C ASP A 424 5.07 -22.07 42.81
N ASN A 425 6.19 -21.73 43.46
CA ASN A 425 6.19 -20.96 44.72
C ASN A 425 5.62 -19.55 44.56
N ASN A 426 5.47 -19.03 43.32
CA ASN A 426 4.92 -17.72 43.02
C ASN A 426 3.43 -17.81 42.66
N GLY A 427 2.86 -18.99 42.64
CA GLY A 427 1.46 -19.23 42.27
C GLY A 427 1.21 -19.35 40.75
N ASN A 428 2.26 -19.38 39.92
CA ASN A 428 2.13 -19.59 38.49
C ASN A 428 1.87 -21.05 38.18
N ILE A 429 0.98 -21.33 37.24
CA ILE A 429 0.68 -22.68 36.79
C ILE A 429 1.88 -23.22 35.99
N VAL A 430 2.46 -24.33 36.41
CA VAL A 430 3.61 -24.96 35.76
C VAL A 430 3.27 -26.30 35.11
N GLU A 431 2.22 -26.99 35.59
CA GLU A 431 1.79 -28.25 35.03
C GLU A 431 0.31 -28.50 35.32
N ILE A 432 -0.34 -29.21 34.40
CA ILE A 432 -1.70 -29.73 34.55
C ILE A 432 -1.61 -31.27 34.60
N ILE A 433 -2.22 -31.88 35.59
CA ILE A 433 -2.50 -33.31 35.60
C ILE A 433 -3.86 -33.50 34.97
N ALA A 434 -3.93 -34.36 33.95
CA ALA A 434 -5.15 -34.61 33.17
C ALA A 434 -5.42 -36.10 33.04
N GLU A 435 -6.68 -36.43 32.75
CA GLU A 435 -7.08 -37.76 32.29
C GLU A 435 -7.59 -37.69 30.85
N TYR A 436 -7.27 -38.71 30.02
CA TYR A 436 -7.86 -38.83 28.69
C TYR A 436 -8.99 -39.88 28.70
N ASN A 437 -9.92 -39.74 27.75
CA ASN A 437 -10.91 -40.75 27.49
C ASN A 437 -10.45 -41.67 26.34
N PRO A 438 -10.22 -43.00 26.60
CA PRO A 438 -9.72 -43.94 25.59
C PRO A 438 -10.62 -44.08 24.36
N ASN A 439 -11.95 -43.90 24.54
CA ASN A 439 -12.94 -44.04 23.47
C ASN A 439 -13.13 -42.74 22.65
N SER A 440 -12.33 -41.69 22.92
CA SER A 440 -12.50 -40.37 22.30
C SER A 440 -11.50 -40.09 21.18
N LYS A 441 -10.80 -41.09 20.63
CA LYS A 441 -9.81 -40.90 19.55
C LYS A 441 -10.45 -40.22 18.33
N SER A 442 -9.82 -39.20 17.84
CA SER A 442 -10.30 -38.43 16.67
C SER A 442 -10.46 -39.37 15.46
N GLY A 443 -11.57 -39.25 14.75
CA GLY A 443 -11.91 -40.13 13.62
C GLY A 443 -12.63 -41.43 14.01
N SER A 444 -12.56 -41.85 15.27
CA SER A 444 -13.23 -43.08 15.79
C SER A 444 -13.85 -42.84 17.18
N ASP A 445 -14.28 -41.64 17.47
CA ASP A 445 -14.83 -41.26 18.77
C ASP A 445 -16.19 -41.94 19.04
N THR A 446 -16.24 -42.77 20.08
CA THR A 446 -17.44 -43.43 20.60
C THR A 446 -17.76 -43.01 22.04
N SER A 447 -17.04 -42.02 22.59
CA SER A 447 -17.15 -41.56 23.97
C SER A 447 -18.49 -40.87 24.30
N GLY A 448 -19.17 -40.35 23.30
CA GLY A 448 -20.37 -39.53 23.47
C GLY A 448 -20.12 -38.13 24.08
N ILE A 449 -18.87 -37.80 24.38
CA ILE A 449 -18.49 -36.51 25.00
C ILE A 449 -18.45 -35.42 23.94
N LYS A 450 -19.24 -34.38 24.14
CA LYS A 450 -19.22 -33.19 23.29
C LYS A 450 -18.31 -32.12 23.89
N VAL A 451 -17.26 -31.74 23.16
CA VAL A 451 -16.36 -30.64 23.52
C VAL A 451 -16.62 -29.41 22.65
N LYS A 452 -16.37 -28.23 23.18
CA LYS A 452 -16.61 -26.96 22.48
C LYS A 452 -15.46 -26.56 21.54
N SER A 453 -14.24 -27.09 21.77
CA SER A 453 -13.07 -26.79 20.97
C SER A 453 -12.05 -27.90 20.92
N ALA A 454 -11.16 -27.80 19.93
CA ALA A 454 -9.92 -28.56 19.86
C ALA A 454 -8.73 -27.62 19.95
N ILE A 455 -7.71 -28.00 20.73
CA ILE A 455 -6.48 -27.23 20.93
C ILE A 455 -5.28 -27.95 20.32
N GLN A 456 -4.26 -27.17 19.89
CA GLN A 456 -2.98 -27.73 19.45
C GLN A 456 -2.16 -28.18 20.65
N TRP A 457 -1.25 -29.08 20.37
CA TRP A 457 -0.35 -29.68 21.34
C TRP A 457 0.91 -30.24 20.65
N VAL A 458 1.97 -30.50 21.40
CA VAL A 458 3.16 -31.20 20.94
C VAL A 458 3.60 -32.20 22.01
N ASP A 459 4.20 -33.30 21.59
CA ASP A 459 4.77 -34.30 22.51
C ASP A 459 5.93 -33.73 23.30
N ALA A 460 5.99 -33.98 24.59
CA ALA A 460 7.01 -33.37 25.46
C ALA A 460 8.43 -33.94 25.26
N VAL A 461 8.54 -35.17 24.71
CA VAL A 461 9.84 -35.84 24.55
C VAL A 461 10.44 -35.59 23.18
N LEU A 462 9.61 -35.61 22.13
CA LEU A 462 10.07 -35.57 20.74
C LEU A 462 9.89 -34.20 20.06
N ALA A 463 9.12 -33.29 20.65
CA ALA A 463 9.01 -31.91 20.13
C ALA A 463 10.38 -31.25 20.03
N LYS A 464 10.52 -30.41 19.04
CA LYS A 464 11.75 -29.61 18.78
C LYS A 464 11.60 -28.21 19.30
N LYS A 465 12.61 -27.73 19.99
CA LYS A 465 12.70 -26.33 20.42
C LYS A 465 13.03 -25.46 19.20
N ILE A 466 12.32 -24.34 19.06
CA ILE A 466 12.47 -23.40 17.95
C ILE A 466 12.48 -21.94 18.46
N GLU A 467 13.13 -21.04 17.73
CA GLU A 467 12.94 -19.61 17.85
C GLU A 467 11.82 -19.15 16.92
N VAL A 468 10.89 -18.36 17.44
CA VAL A 468 9.81 -17.76 16.65
C VAL A 468 9.90 -16.24 16.73
N ARG A 469 9.91 -15.58 15.57
CA ARG A 469 9.93 -14.13 15.43
C ARG A 469 8.55 -13.64 15.00
N LEU A 470 7.90 -12.93 15.89
CA LEU A 470 6.61 -12.29 15.65
C LEU A 470 6.84 -10.86 15.20
N TYR A 471 6.47 -10.56 13.96
CA TYR A 471 6.57 -9.22 13.39
C TYR A 471 5.22 -8.52 13.43
N ASP A 472 5.19 -7.31 13.99
CA ASP A 472 4.08 -6.38 13.90
C ASP A 472 4.45 -5.21 12.94
N ARG A 473 3.56 -4.24 12.77
CA ARG A 473 3.81 -3.07 11.93
C ARG A 473 4.99 -2.27 12.47
N LEU A 474 5.86 -1.82 11.57
CA LEU A 474 7.07 -1.06 11.94
C LEU A 474 6.71 0.32 12.50
N TYR A 475 5.58 0.89 12.09
CA TYR A 475 5.10 2.19 12.52
C TYR A 475 3.75 2.09 13.22
N LYS A 476 3.50 2.98 14.20
CA LYS A 476 2.24 3.06 14.97
C LYS A 476 1.15 3.82 14.22
N ASN A 477 1.54 4.88 13.48
CA ASN A 477 0.63 5.82 12.84
C ASN A 477 0.32 5.40 11.41
N GLU A 478 -0.89 5.73 10.93
CA GLU A 478 -1.32 5.44 9.54
C GLU A 478 -0.47 6.16 8.51
N ALA A 479 -0.09 7.40 8.78
CA ALA A 479 0.77 8.23 7.94
C ALA A 479 2.06 8.56 8.70
N PRO A 480 3.07 7.68 8.74
CA PRO A 480 4.27 7.89 9.53
C PRO A 480 5.15 8.98 8.94
N GLU A 481 5.59 9.90 9.79
CA GLU A 481 6.43 11.03 9.38
C GLU A 481 7.92 10.81 9.65
N GLY A 482 8.29 10.00 10.66
CA GLY A 482 9.69 9.80 11.01
C GLY A 482 9.95 8.70 12.04
N LEU A 483 11.11 8.76 12.68
CA LEU A 483 11.55 7.77 13.66
C LEU A 483 10.71 7.78 14.95
N GLU A 484 10.07 8.89 15.28
CA GLU A 484 9.17 9.06 16.43
C GLU A 484 7.92 8.18 16.34
N ASP A 485 7.53 7.81 15.12
CA ASP A 485 6.39 6.95 14.86
C ASP A 485 6.72 5.45 14.91
N LEU A 486 7.98 5.09 15.15
CA LEU A 486 8.39 3.70 15.22
C LEU A 486 7.65 2.95 16.33
N ASN A 487 7.26 1.72 16.04
CA ASN A 487 6.68 0.79 16.99
C ASN A 487 7.81 0.01 17.69
N PRO A 488 8.09 0.28 18.97
CA PRO A 488 9.15 -0.42 19.72
C PRO A 488 8.85 -1.92 19.88
N ASN A 489 7.59 -2.31 19.74
CA ASN A 489 7.14 -3.70 19.85
C ASN A 489 6.93 -4.36 18.48
N SER A 490 7.55 -3.80 17.41
CA SER A 490 7.44 -4.33 16.06
C SER A 490 8.07 -5.71 15.85
N LEU A 491 8.89 -6.18 16.79
CA LEU A 491 9.52 -7.49 16.82
C LEU A 491 9.47 -8.07 18.23
N THR A 492 8.85 -9.25 18.35
CA THR A 492 8.91 -10.09 19.57
C THR A 492 9.58 -11.41 19.22
N ILE A 493 10.58 -11.79 20.00
CA ILE A 493 11.33 -13.04 19.82
C ILE A 493 10.95 -14.02 20.94
N ILE A 494 10.43 -15.18 20.56
CA ILE A 494 10.11 -16.30 21.44
C ILE A 494 11.19 -17.36 21.24
N LYS A 495 11.95 -17.67 22.26
CA LYS A 495 13.09 -18.60 22.17
C LYS A 495 12.78 -20.04 22.59
N ASP A 496 11.67 -20.24 23.28
CA ASP A 496 11.32 -21.51 23.92
C ASP A 496 10.03 -22.11 23.33
N ALA A 497 9.68 -21.75 22.11
CA ALA A 497 8.57 -22.36 21.39
C ALA A 497 8.92 -23.81 21.02
N LEU A 498 7.88 -24.65 20.92
CA LEU A 498 8.01 -26.07 20.60
C LEU A 498 7.21 -26.40 19.34
N ILE A 499 7.74 -27.27 18.49
CA ILE A 499 7.10 -27.70 17.25
C ILE A 499 7.16 -29.22 17.10
N GLU A 500 6.18 -29.81 16.41
CA GLU A 500 6.19 -31.21 16.04
C GLU A 500 7.41 -31.58 15.20
N PRO A 501 8.03 -32.75 15.41
CA PRO A 501 9.32 -33.10 14.78
C PRO A 501 9.26 -33.22 13.27
N ALA A 502 8.11 -33.53 12.67
CA ALA A 502 7.94 -33.67 11.23
C ALA A 502 8.19 -32.37 10.42
N VAL A 503 8.24 -31.22 11.08
CA VAL A 503 8.49 -29.90 10.43
C VAL A 503 9.98 -29.65 10.21
N ILE A 504 10.84 -30.21 11.06
CA ILE A 504 12.29 -30.08 10.96
C ILE A 504 12.80 -31.08 9.93
N THR A 505 12.58 -30.82 8.68
CA THR A 505 13.08 -31.62 7.58
C THR A 505 13.62 -30.71 6.47
N ASP A 506 14.51 -31.23 5.62
CA ASP A 506 15.33 -30.61 4.56
C ASP A 506 14.66 -29.60 3.58
N LYS A 507 13.50 -29.03 3.89
CA LYS A 507 12.74 -28.15 3.00
C LYS A 507 12.76 -26.72 3.47
N VAL A 508 13.86 -26.03 3.19
CA VAL A 508 14.11 -24.64 3.57
C VAL A 508 13.10 -23.64 2.97
N ASP A 509 12.35 -23.97 1.92
CA ASP A 509 11.44 -23.04 1.24
C ASP A 509 9.94 -23.32 1.48
N VAL A 510 9.58 -23.95 2.59
CA VAL A 510 8.19 -24.26 2.93
C VAL A 510 7.61 -23.21 3.88
N ARG A 511 6.43 -22.70 3.54
CA ARG A 511 5.62 -21.87 4.44
C ARG A 511 4.62 -22.77 5.13
N PHE A 512 4.58 -22.70 6.45
CA PHE A 512 3.69 -23.52 7.28
C PHE A 512 2.56 -22.68 7.86
N GLN A 513 1.39 -23.26 8.02
CA GLN A 513 0.39 -22.75 8.93
C GLN A 513 0.59 -23.42 10.31
N PHE A 514 1.11 -22.67 11.29
CA PHE A 514 1.03 -23.12 12.68
C PHE A 514 -0.42 -22.97 13.11
N GLU A 515 -1.06 -24.09 13.37
CA GLU A 515 -2.50 -24.16 13.62
C GLU A 515 -2.91 -23.19 14.72
N ARG A 516 -3.96 -22.40 14.46
CA ARG A 516 -4.49 -21.33 15.33
C ARG A 516 -3.57 -20.12 15.54
N GLN A 517 -2.28 -20.16 15.17
CA GLN A 517 -1.29 -19.09 15.39
C GLN A 517 -1.08 -18.16 14.19
N GLY A 518 -0.98 -18.69 12.99
CA GLY A 518 -0.70 -17.92 11.78
C GLY A 518 0.10 -18.70 10.75
N TYR A 519 0.66 -17.96 9.79
CA TYR A 519 1.55 -18.50 8.78
C TYR A 519 2.99 -18.15 9.11
N PHE A 520 3.89 -19.10 8.94
CA PHE A 520 5.29 -19.00 9.33
C PHE A 520 6.21 -19.54 8.23
N TYR A 521 7.41 -19.01 8.19
CA TYR A 521 8.44 -19.36 7.23
C TYR A 521 9.79 -19.50 7.92
N ALA A 522 10.52 -20.55 7.62
CA ALA A 522 11.90 -20.72 8.10
C ALA A 522 12.76 -19.55 7.62
N ASP A 523 13.45 -18.88 8.54
CA ASP A 523 14.28 -17.71 8.16
C ASP A 523 15.43 -18.16 7.26
N PRO A 524 15.50 -17.73 6.00
CA PRO A 524 16.48 -18.25 5.03
C PRO A 524 17.94 -17.91 5.38
N ILE A 525 18.16 -17.05 6.38
CA ILE A 525 19.49 -16.62 6.81
C ILE A 525 19.88 -17.21 8.17
N ASN A 526 18.93 -17.26 9.11
CA ASN A 526 19.22 -17.64 10.49
C ASN A 526 18.78 -19.05 10.89
N TYR A 527 18.01 -19.72 10.04
CA TYR A 527 17.61 -21.10 10.31
C TYR A 527 18.79 -22.05 10.17
N THR A 528 18.99 -22.89 11.17
CA THR A 528 19.84 -24.11 11.11
C THR A 528 19.09 -25.27 11.77
N ASP A 529 19.51 -26.49 11.52
CA ASP A 529 18.88 -27.68 12.13
C ASP A 529 19.05 -27.73 13.65
N GLU A 530 20.16 -27.16 14.17
CA GLU A 530 20.42 -27.04 15.60
C GLU A 530 19.67 -25.87 16.26
N ASN A 531 19.37 -24.83 15.48
CA ASN A 531 18.63 -23.65 15.93
C ASN A 531 17.61 -23.24 14.89
N PRO A 532 16.47 -23.92 14.79
CA PRO A 532 15.42 -23.61 13.83
C PRO A 532 14.76 -22.27 14.17
N VAL A 533 14.78 -21.32 13.21
CA VAL A 533 14.20 -19.98 13.35
C VAL A 533 13.05 -19.80 12.38
N PHE A 534 11.87 -19.40 12.88
CA PHE A 534 10.69 -19.17 12.08
C PHE A 534 10.19 -17.73 12.16
N ASN A 535 10.01 -17.11 11.00
CA ASN A 535 9.43 -15.78 10.85
C ASN A 535 7.91 -15.88 10.69
N LYS A 536 7.14 -15.14 11.49
CA LYS A 536 5.70 -14.99 11.27
C LYS A 536 5.45 -14.14 10.02
N ILE A 537 4.79 -14.72 9.04
CA ILE A 537 4.39 -14.05 7.81
C ILE A 537 3.20 -13.14 8.09
N VAL A 538 2.07 -13.75 8.51
CA VAL A 538 0.80 -13.05 8.77
C VAL A 538 -0.07 -13.88 9.72
N GLY A 539 -0.96 -13.23 10.44
CA GLY A 539 -1.97 -13.90 11.28
C GLY A 539 -3.09 -14.54 10.47
N LEU A 540 -3.85 -15.47 11.07
CA LEU A 540 -5.00 -16.12 10.43
C LEU A 540 -6.17 -15.16 10.16
N LYS A 541 -6.29 -14.10 10.97
CA LYS A 541 -7.32 -13.05 10.87
C LYS A 541 -6.65 -11.69 10.99
N ASP A 542 -7.26 -10.68 10.41
CA ASP A 542 -6.87 -9.32 10.69
C ASP A 542 -7.19 -8.98 12.17
N SER A 543 -6.15 -8.95 12.98
CA SER A 543 -6.24 -8.62 14.40
C SER A 543 -5.99 -7.14 14.69
N TRP A 544 -5.42 -6.40 13.73
CA TRP A 544 -5.04 -5.00 13.91
C TRP A 544 -6.26 -4.09 14.00
N ALA A 545 -7.24 -4.23 13.12
CA ALA A 545 -8.49 -3.49 13.16
C ALA A 545 -9.28 -3.66 14.48
N LYS A 546 -9.02 -4.75 15.21
CA LYS A 546 -9.59 -4.97 16.55
C LYS A 546 -8.77 -4.32 17.65
N LYS A 547 -7.43 -4.27 17.54
CA LYS A 547 -6.54 -3.62 18.51
C LYS A 547 -6.73 -2.10 18.48
N SER A 548 -6.73 -1.47 17.31
CA SER A 548 -6.96 -0.03 17.17
C SER A 548 -8.31 0.42 17.73
N LYS A 549 -9.39 -0.36 17.50
CA LYS A 549 -10.71 -0.10 18.09
C LYS A 549 -10.80 -0.37 19.61
N ALA A 550 -9.91 -1.18 20.17
CA ALA A 550 -9.87 -1.45 21.62
C ALA A 550 -9.09 -0.37 22.38
N GLU A 551 -8.08 0.25 21.75
CA GLU A 551 -7.33 1.37 22.32
C GLU A 551 -8.09 2.69 22.27
N GLU A 552 -9.09 2.82 21.36
CA GLU A 552 -9.99 3.98 21.27
C GLU A 552 -11.18 3.97 22.28
N LYS A 553 -11.35 2.90 23.08
CA LYS A 553 -12.39 2.91 24.12
C LYS A 553 -11.88 3.65 25.36
N PRO A 554 -12.55 4.76 25.77
CA PRO A 554 -12.12 5.53 26.92
C PRO A 554 -12.29 4.70 28.20
N LYS A 555 -11.25 4.68 29.02
CA LYS A 555 -11.37 4.28 30.43
C LYS A 555 -12.32 5.28 31.11
N VAL A 556 -13.44 4.79 31.59
CA VAL A 556 -14.40 5.54 32.38
C VAL A 556 -13.81 5.81 33.75
N GLU A 557 -13.67 7.08 34.04
CA GLU A 557 -13.75 7.85 35.29
C GLU A 557 -13.16 7.34 36.60
N GLU A 558 -12.23 8.13 37.12
CA GLU A 558 -12.39 8.72 38.47
C GLU A 558 -11.97 10.19 38.45
N LYS A 559 -12.90 11.06 38.91
CA LYS A 559 -12.73 12.51 39.01
C LYS A 559 -11.69 12.91 40.04
N LYS A 560 -10.78 13.81 39.65
CA LYS A 560 -10.29 14.90 40.53
C LYS A 560 -9.83 16.08 39.69
N GLU A 561 -10.37 17.25 40.02
CA GLU A 561 -10.14 18.58 39.45
C GLU A 561 -8.78 19.19 39.83
N PRO A 562 -8.45 20.44 39.42
CA PRO A 562 -7.36 20.66 38.43
C PRO A 562 -6.15 21.40 39.01
N LYS A 563 -5.02 21.33 38.38
CA LYS A 563 -3.98 22.38 38.46
C LYS A 563 -3.33 22.60 37.10
N LYS A 564 -3.43 23.84 36.65
CA LYS A 564 -2.74 24.44 35.51
C LYS A 564 -1.24 24.32 35.64
N GLN A 565 -0.56 23.94 34.58
CA GLN A 565 0.73 24.50 34.22
C GLN A 565 0.94 24.36 32.70
N GLU A 566 1.20 25.51 32.08
CA GLU A 566 1.58 25.66 30.67
C GLU A 566 2.94 25.04 30.43
N VAL A 567 3.07 24.24 29.37
CA VAL A 567 4.36 23.96 28.73
C VAL A 567 4.18 24.12 27.23
N LYS A 568 4.91 25.10 26.70
CA LYS A 568 5.05 25.40 25.26
C LYS A 568 5.56 24.17 24.51
N LYS A 569 4.86 23.82 23.42
CA LYS A 569 5.40 22.95 22.37
C LYS A 569 5.83 23.80 21.18
N GLU A 570 7.10 23.82 20.93
CA GLU A 570 7.65 24.29 19.65
C GLU A 570 7.44 23.17 18.62
N SER A 571 6.72 23.54 17.55
CA SER A 571 6.52 22.70 16.37
C SER A 571 7.59 23.04 15.33
N VAL A 572 8.27 22.02 14.81
CA VAL A 572 9.18 22.17 13.65
C VAL A 572 8.35 22.06 12.39
N GLN A 573 8.36 23.13 11.62
CA GLN A 573 7.60 23.36 10.38
C GLN A 573 8.32 22.76 9.15
N GLY A 574 7.56 21.99 8.34
CA GLY A 574 7.76 22.04 6.89
C GLY A 574 7.11 23.33 6.36
N GLU A 575 7.71 24.00 5.40
CA GLU A 575 7.32 25.33 4.93
C GLU A 575 5.85 25.38 4.47
N ILE A 576 4.99 25.76 5.39
CA ILE A 576 3.65 26.28 5.13
C ILE A 576 3.84 27.78 5.03
N THR A 577 3.41 28.38 3.91
CA THR A 577 3.27 29.84 3.81
C THR A 577 2.57 30.32 5.07
N PRO A 578 3.13 31.26 5.85
CA PRO A 578 2.50 31.72 7.08
C PRO A 578 1.11 32.24 6.78
N MET A 579 0.11 31.77 7.53
CA MET A 579 -1.23 32.32 7.47
C MET A 579 -1.18 33.80 7.91
N SER A 580 -1.85 34.65 7.18
CA SER A 580 -2.14 36.02 7.64
C SER A 580 -2.97 35.97 8.93
N GLU A 581 -3.02 37.06 9.68
CA GLU A 581 -3.85 37.13 10.90
C GLU A 581 -5.32 36.84 10.63
N SER A 582 -5.85 37.24 9.48
CA SER A 582 -7.22 36.97 9.05
C SER A 582 -7.44 35.48 8.71
N GLU A 583 -6.52 34.86 7.99
CA GLU A 583 -6.60 33.41 7.69
C GLU A 583 -6.51 32.55 8.96
N LYS A 584 -5.66 32.94 9.89
CA LYS A 584 -5.54 32.26 11.19
C LYS A 584 -6.83 32.39 12.02
N ALA A 585 -7.45 33.55 12.04
CA ALA A 585 -8.72 33.77 12.73
C ALA A 585 -9.84 32.89 12.12
N LEU A 586 -9.89 32.77 10.79
CA LEU A 586 -10.82 31.87 10.10
C LEU A 586 -10.53 30.38 10.41
N PHE A 587 -9.27 29.98 10.36
CA PHE A 587 -8.85 28.61 10.70
C PHE A 587 -9.26 28.25 12.14
N ASP A 588 -8.98 29.12 13.10
CA ASP A 588 -9.35 28.92 14.50
C ASP A 588 -10.88 28.85 14.70
N LYS A 589 -11.64 29.68 14.00
CA LYS A 589 -13.11 29.63 13.97
C LYS A 589 -13.61 28.28 13.44
N TYR A 590 -13.08 27.84 12.29
CA TYR A 590 -13.53 26.62 11.63
C TYR A 590 -13.17 25.36 12.42
N THR A 591 -12.01 25.33 13.06
CA THR A 591 -11.60 24.19 13.88
C THR A 591 -12.24 24.17 15.27
N ASN A 592 -12.27 25.32 15.95
CA ASN A 592 -12.69 25.38 17.36
C ASN A 592 -14.22 25.51 17.52
N GLU A 593 -14.89 26.30 16.67
CA GLU A 593 -16.32 26.54 16.76
C GLU A 593 -17.13 25.55 15.89
N LEU A 594 -16.72 25.38 14.61
CA LEU A 594 -17.45 24.56 13.65
C LEU A 594 -16.97 23.11 13.58
N LYS A 595 -15.93 22.75 14.36
CA LYS A 595 -15.40 21.38 14.52
C LYS A 595 -14.94 20.73 13.20
N LEU A 596 -14.50 21.52 12.23
CA LEU A 596 -13.90 21.00 11.02
C LEU A 596 -12.52 20.39 11.33
N ASN A 597 -12.12 19.38 10.55
CA ASN A 597 -10.75 18.90 10.64
C ASN A 597 -9.75 19.95 10.11
N ASN A 598 -8.49 19.84 10.54
CA ASN A 598 -7.45 20.83 10.24
C ASN A 598 -7.19 21.01 8.73
N GLU A 599 -7.32 19.95 7.94
CA GLU A 599 -7.09 19.99 6.49
C GLU A 599 -8.18 20.80 5.78
N VAL A 600 -9.44 20.50 6.05
CA VAL A 600 -10.59 21.22 5.48
C VAL A 600 -10.62 22.68 5.95
N ALA A 601 -10.36 22.93 7.23
CA ALA A 601 -10.28 24.28 7.80
C ALA A 601 -9.15 25.10 7.15
N ASN A 602 -7.99 24.49 6.86
CA ASN A 602 -6.87 25.15 6.20
C ASN A 602 -7.18 25.50 4.73
N ILE A 603 -7.86 24.62 3.99
CA ILE A 603 -8.30 24.87 2.63
C ILE A 603 -9.25 26.08 2.59
N LEU A 604 -10.26 26.07 3.45
CA LEU A 604 -11.25 27.16 3.52
C LEU A 604 -10.62 28.48 3.97
N ALA A 605 -9.74 28.47 4.98
CA ALA A 605 -9.15 29.68 5.52
C ALA A 605 -8.21 30.38 4.54
N LYS A 606 -7.58 29.66 3.64
CA LYS A 606 -6.63 30.19 2.64
C LYS A 606 -7.26 30.63 1.33
N ASP A 607 -8.49 30.25 1.06
CA ASP A 607 -9.21 30.61 -0.16
C ASP A 607 -10.40 31.50 0.19
N GLU A 608 -10.28 32.80 -0.10
CA GLU A 608 -11.28 33.82 0.24
C GLU A 608 -12.64 33.53 -0.41
N PHE A 609 -12.66 33.00 -1.63
CA PHE A 609 -13.91 32.64 -2.29
C PHE A 609 -14.56 31.43 -1.64
N LEU A 610 -13.82 30.34 -1.42
CA LEU A 610 -14.36 29.14 -0.79
C LEU A 610 -14.82 29.41 0.63
N SER A 611 -14.08 30.25 1.38
CA SER A 611 -14.47 30.71 2.71
C SER A 611 -15.81 31.46 2.71
N SER A 612 -15.91 32.47 1.82
CA SER A 612 -17.11 33.28 1.67
C SER A 612 -18.31 32.43 1.23
N PHE A 613 -18.09 31.52 0.29
CA PHE A 613 -19.12 30.62 -0.25
C PHE A 613 -19.60 29.61 0.81
N TYR A 614 -18.67 29.07 1.60
CA TYR A 614 -18.95 28.20 2.71
C TYR A 614 -19.80 28.90 3.79
N GLU A 615 -19.39 30.09 4.22
CA GLU A 615 -20.12 30.88 5.20
C GLU A 615 -21.50 31.33 4.68
N ALA A 616 -21.59 31.63 3.38
CA ALA A 616 -22.88 31.92 2.75
C ALA A 616 -23.81 30.70 2.77
N SER A 617 -23.30 29.51 2.52
CA SER A 617 -24.08 28.27 2.59
C SER A 617 -24.55 27.97 4.01
N LEU A 618 -23.71 28.19 5.01
CA LEU A 618 -24.06 28.00 6.43
C LEU A 618 -25.20 28.92 6.91
N LYS A 619 -25.41 30.08 6.30
CA LYS A 619 -26.56 30.94 6.62
C LYS A 619 -27.91 30.32 6.28
N HIS A 620 -27.94 29.38 5.35
CA HIS A 620 -29.14 28.70 4.88
C HIS A 620 -29.35 27.32 5.52
N LEU A 621 -28.27 26.66 5.98
CA LEU A 621 -28.34 25.36 6.64
C LEU A 621 -27.21 25.22 7.67
N ASN A 622 -27.53 24.83 8.88
CA ASN A 622 -26.53 24.57 9.92
C ASN A 622 -26.02 23.12 9.85
N SER A 623 -25.22 22.83 8.81
CA SER A 623 -24.54 21.55 8.64
C SER A 623 -23.06 21.77 8.28
N PRO A 624 -22.24 22.23 9.25
CA PRO A 624 -20.89 22.73 8.97
C PRO A 624 -19.97 21.70 8.32
N ILE A 625 -20.01 20.45 8.75
CA ILE A 625 -19.11 19.40 8.24
C ILE A 625 -19.51 18.97 6.83
N THR A 626 -20.80 18.74 6.57
CA THR A 626 -21.27 18.28 5.25
C THR A 626 -21.11 19.39 4.20
N ILE A 627 -21.47 20.64 4.55
CA ILE A 627 -21.25 21.79 3.65
C ILE A 627 -19.77 21.99 3.35
N ALA A 628 -18.89 21.92 4.36
CA ALA A 628 -17.45 22.07 4.16
C ALA A 628 -16.91 21.00 3.19
N ASN A 629 -17.33 19.75 3.32
CA ASN A 629 -16.94 18.67 2.44
C ASN A 629 -17.39 18.90 0.99
N VAL A 630 -18.62 19.34 0.76
CA VAL A 630 -19.11 19.67 -0.60
C VAL A 630 -18.37 20.87 -1.18
N VAL A 631 -18.13 21.92 -0.37
CA VAL A 631 -17.43 23.13 -0.84
C VAL A 631 -15.97 22.83 -1.16
N THR A 632 -15.24 22.12 -0.33
CA THR A 632 -13.81 21.84 -0.56
C THR A 632 -13.54 20.78 -1.62
N ASN A 633 -14.47 19.85 -1.89
CA ASN A 633 -14.28 18.80 -2.87
C ASN A 633 -14.95 19.11 -4.21
N ASP A 634 -16.23 19.47 -4.19
CA ASP A 634 -17.03 19.57 -5.40
C ASP A 634 -17.03 21.01 -5.96
N VAL A 635 -17.28 22.03 -5.11
CA VAL A 635 -17.23 23.45 -5.56
C VAL A 635 -15.80 23.86 -5.93
N ALA A 636 -14.81 23.49 -5.12
CA ALA A 636 -13.40 23.78 -5.41
C ALA A 636 -12.92 23.13 -6.73
N LYS A 637 -13.43 21.96 -7.08
CA LYS A 637 -13.14 21.28 -8.34
C LYS A 637 -13.70 22.04 -9.54
N GLU A 638 -14.92 22.58 -9.43
CA GLU A 638 -15.54 23.39 -10.48
C GLU A 638 -14.83 24.74 -10.69
N LEU A 639 -14.14 25.26 -9.67
CA LEU A 639 -13.37 26.51 -9.75
C LEU A 639 -12.00 26.34 -10.42
N LYS A 640 -11.39 25.15 -10.41
CA LYS A 640 -10.04 24.92 -10.96
C LYS A 640 -9.89 25.32 -12.42
N ASP A 641 -10.98 25.25 -13.19
CA ASP A 641 -11.00 25.52 -14.63
C ASP A 641 -11.87 26.72 -15.00
N LYS A 642 -12.48 27.43 -14.04
CA LYS A 642 -13.47 28.50 -14.30
C LYS A 642 -13.26 29.68 -13.35
N ASP A 643 -13.47 30.88 -13.87
CA ASP A 643 -13.66 32.08 -13.09
C ASP A 643 -14.92 31.91 -12.20
N SER A 644 -14.84 32.31 -10.94
CA SER A 644 -15.95 32.22 -9.97
C SER A 644 -17.24 32.88 -10.43
N SER A 645 -17.15 33.91 -11.30
CA SER A 645 -18.31 34.56 -11.94
C SER A 645 -19.06 33.68 -12.94
N LYS A 646 -18.50 32.53 -13.31
CA LYS A 646 -19.09 31.57 -14.28
C LYS A 646 -19.76 30.37 -13.60
N LEU A 647 -19.76 30.31 -12.27
CA LEU A 647 -20.53 29.30 -11.56
C LEU A 647 -22.04 29.50 -11.82
N LYS A 648 -22.70 28.40 -12.20
CA LYS A 648 -24.13 28.43 -12.50
C LYS A 648 -25.02 28.14 -11.30
N PHE A 649 -24.43 27.86 -10.14
CA PHE A 649 -25.12 27.52 -8.91
C PHE A 649 -24.73 28.48 -7.76
N THR A 650 -25.55 28.52 -6.74
CA THR A 650 -25.44 29.44 -5.60
C THR A 650 -25.17 28.69 -4.27
N ALA A 651 -24.73 29.45 -3.26
CA ALA A 651 -24.56 28.92 -1.91
C ALA A 651 -25.88 28.36 -1.31
N THR A 652 -27.04 28.94 -1.67
CA THR A 652 -28.36 28.44 -1.29
C THR A 652 -28.61 27.06 -1.86
N GLN A 653 -28.31 26.84 -3.14
CA GLN A 653 -28.48 25.54 -3.78
C GLN A 653 -27.56 24.47 -3.19
N ILE A 654 -26.35 24.82 -2.76
CA ILE A 654 -25.49 23.90 -2.02
C ILE A 654 -26.10 23.54 -0.67
N ALA A 655 -26.65 24.49 0.05
CA ALA A 655 -27.35 24.23 1.29
C ALA A 655 -28.59 23.33 1.09
N GLU A 656 -29.34 23.53 0.03
CA GLU A 656 -30.48 22.67 -0.33
C GLU A 656 -30.06 21.25 -0.71
N LEU A 657 -28.94 21.11 -1.44
CA LEU A 657 -28.38 19.80 -1.77
C LEU A 657 -27.92 19.05 -0.50
N VAL A 658 -27.26 19.76 0.41
CA VAL A 658 -26.80 19.17 1.68
C VAL A 658 -27.97 18.84 2.59
N ALA A 659 -29.03 19.65 2.60
CA ALA A 659 -30.27 19.34 3.37
C ALA A 659 -30.86 17.98 2.94
N MET A 660 -30.89 17.69 1.64
CA MET A 660 -31.39 16.42 1.13
C MET A 660 -30.46 15.22 1.44
N ILE A 661 -29.17 15.47 1.73
CA ILE A 661 -28.24 14.44 2.22
C ILE A 661 -28.52 14.19 3.72
N ASP A 662 -28.64 15.25 4.49
CA ASP A 662 -28.81 15.18 5.95
C ASP A 662 -30.17 14.61 6.37
N ASP A 663 -31.24 14.83 5.59
CA ASP A 663 -32.55 14.24 5.78
C ASP A 663 -32.77 12.89 5.09
N GLU A 664 -31.72 12.32 4.53
CA GLU A 664 -31.72 11.03 3.82
C GLU A 664 -32.66 10.97 2.60
N THR A 665 -33.08 12.09 2.04
CA THR A 665 -33.85 12.14 0.79
C THR A 665 -33.04 11.58 -0.38
N ILE A 666 -31.72 11.85 -0.38
CA ILE A 666 -30.76 11.29 -1.33
C ILE A 666 -29.49 10.79 -0.65
N SER A 667 -28.86 9.76 -1.20
CA SER A 667 -27.57 9.31 -0.71
C SER A 667 -26.42 10.24 -1.17
N SER A 668 -25.28 10.23 -0.47
CA SER A 668 -24.08 10.98 -0.88
C SER A 668 -23.59 10.65 -2.30
N LYS A 669 -23.88 9.45 -2.80
CA LYS A 669 -23.60 9.05 -4.18
C LYS A 669 -24.54 9.76 -5.18
N ILE A 670 -25.81 9.81 -4.87
CA ILE A 670 -26.82 10.51 -5.69
C ILE A 670 -26.53 12.01 -5.66
N ALA A 671 -26.15 12.57 -4.52
CA ALA A 671 -25.80 13.98 -4.40
C ALA A 671 -24.68 14.44 -5.36
N LYS A 672 -23.69 13.57 -5.65
CA LYS A 672 -22.67 13.87 -6.66
C LYS A 672 -23.26 14.02 -8.05
N THR A 673 -24.17 13.12 -8.44
CA THR A 673 -24.85 13.18 -9.74
C THR A 673 -25.73 14.43 -9.84
N VAL A 674 -26.43 14.80 -8.75
CA VAL A 674 -27.22 16.02 -8.68
C VAL A 674 -26.35 17.27 -8.76
N PHE A 675 -25.20 17.27 -8.07
CA PHE A 675 -24.23 18.37 -8.12
C PHE A 675 -23.67 18.56 -9.55
N GLU A 676 -23.25 17.49 -10.20
CA GLU A 676 -22.72 17.55 -11.59
C GLU A 676 -23.73 18.16 -12.56
N GLU A 677 -25.00 17.78 -12.45
CA GLU A 677 -26.08 18.34 -13.27
C GLU A 677 -26.36 19.82 -12.94
N MET A 678 -26.43 20.14 -11.63
CA MET A 678 -26.59 21.49 -11.15
C MET A 678 -25.46 22.42 -11.61
N ALA A 679 -24.21 21.94 -11.59
CA ALA A 679 -23.05 22.69 -12.07
C ALA A 679 -23.09 22.95 -13.59
N GLN A 680 -23.71 22.06 -14.37
CA GLN A 680 -23.85 22.23 -15.81
C GLN A 680 -25.06 23.09 -16.20
N SER A 681 -26.19 22.89 -15.56
CA SER A 681 -27.48 23.51 -15.95
C SER A 681 -27.85 24.75 -15.13
N GLY A 682 -27.39 24.86 -13.88
CA GLY A 682 -27.87 25.86 -12.91
C GLY A 682 -29.24 25.54 -12.30
N THR A 683 -29.81 24.37 -12.62
CA THR A 683 -31.12 23.95 -12.14
C THR A 683 -31.07 23.69 -10.62
N ASN A 684 -32.19 23.96 -9.94
CA ASN A 684 -32.30 23.71 -8.50
C ASN A 684 -32.15 22.21 -8.17
N PRO A 685 -31.37 21.82 -7.14
CA PRO A 685 -31.11 20.42 -6.84
C PRO A 685 -32.38 19.62 -6.52
N LYS A 686 -33.41 20.20 -5.89
CA LYS A 686 -34.71 19.53 -5.67
C LYS A 686 -35.41 19.17 -6.99
N GLN A 687 -35.39 20.10 -7.95
CA GLN A 687 -35.99 19.88 -9.26
C GLN A 687 -35.26 18.76 -10.01
N ILE A 688 -33.92 18.70 -9.94
CA ILE A 688 -33.13 17.62 -10.55
C ILE A 688 -33.50 16.26 -9.94
N VAL A 689 -33.66 16.20 -8.62
CA VAL A 689 -34.03 14.99 -7.89
C VAL A 689 -35.43 14.52 -8.29
N GLU A 690 -36.40 15.42 -8.41
CA GLU A 690 -37.78 15.14 -8.82
C GLU A 690 -37.84 14.70 -10.28
N ASP A 691 -37.26 15.46 -11.20
CA ASP A 691 -37.29 15.21 -12.66
C ASP A 691 -36.64 13.86 -13.03
N LYS A 692 -35.61 13.45 -12.32
CA LYS A 692 -34.88 12.19 -12.55
C LYS A 692 -35.32 11.04 -11.63
N GLY A 693 -36.27 11.27 -10.73
CA GLY A 693 -36.73 10.27 -9.78
C GLY A 693 -35.61 9.68 -8.93
N LEU A 694 -34.73 10.56 -8.39
CA LEU A 694 -33.53 10.17 -7.64
C LEU A 694 -33.77 10.07 -6.12
N VAL A 695 -35.01 10.13 -5.68
CA VAL A 695 -35.36 9.99 -4.26
C VAL A 695 -34.96 8.60 -3.76
N GLN A 696 -34.35 8.55 -2.58
CA GLN A 696 -33.94 7.30 -1.96
C GLN A 696 -35.14 6.48 -1.50
N ILE A 697 -35.16 5.19 -1.82
CA ILE A 697 -36.24 4.28 -1.45
C ILE A 697 -35.95 3.73 -0.06
N SER A 698 -36.70 4.18 0.94
CA SER A 698 -36.59 3.72 2.33
C SER A 698 -37.83 2.93 2.80
N ASP A 699 -38.90 2.86 2.00
CA ASP A 699 -40.14 2.12 2.35
C ASP A 699 -39.89 0.61 2.29
N PRO A 700 -40.02 -0.11 3.43
CA PRO A 700 -39.89 -1.58 3.47
C PRO A 700 -40.84 -2.30 2.51
N ASN A 701 -42.04 -1.76 2.24
CA ASN A 701 -43.01 -2.39 1.36
C ASN A 701 -42.57 -2.40 -0.10
N ILE A 702 -41.70 -1.46 -0.50
CA ILE A 702 -41.09 -1.41 -1.84
C ILE A 702 -39.84 -2.28 -1.91
N ILE A 703 -39.07 -2.33 -0.83
CA ILE A 703 -37.77 -3.04 -0.79
C ILE A 703 -37.96 -4.56 -0.60
N LEU A 704 -38.90 -4.98 0.24
CA LEU A 704 -39.15 -6.40 0.56
C LEU A 704 -39.41 -7.29 -0.68
N PRO A 705 -40.27 -6.90 -1.64
CA PRO A 705 -40.49 -7.69 -2.85
C PRO A 705 -39.22 -7.86 -3.68
N ILE A 706 -38.33 -6.87 -3.70
CA ILE A 706 -37.05 -6.92 -4.41
C ILE A 706 -36.10 -7.88 -3.70
N ILE A 707 -36.09 -7.86 -2.37
CA ILE A 707 -35.31 -8.82 -1.57
C ILE A 707 -35.81 -10.25 -1.81
N ASP A 708 -37.11 -10.47 -1.80
CA ASP A 708 -37.74 -11.79 -2.05
C ASP A 708 -37.37 -12.30 -3.46
N ASP A 709 -37.39 -11.45 -4.48
CA ASP A 709 -36.97 -11.78 -5.84
C ASP A 709 -35.47 -12.13 -5.92
N VAL A 710 -34.63 -11.35 -5.26
CA VAL A 710 -33.17 -11.62 -5.18
C VAL A 710 -32.90 -12.96 -4.46
N ILE A 711 -33.59 -13.25 -3.37
CA ILE A 711 -33.49 -14.51 -2.62
C ILE A 711 -33.95 -15.68 -3.50
N ALA A 712 -35.09 -15.55 -4.16
CA ALA A 712 -35.66 -16.58 -5.03
C ALA A 712 -34.76 -16.91 -6.24
N LYS A 713 -34.05 -15.92 -6.77
CA LYS A 713 -33.09 -16.10 -7.90
C LYS A 713 -31.75 -16.72 -7.48
N ASN A 714 -31.46 -16.84 -6.18
CA ASN A 714 -30.17 -17.30 -5.69
C ASN A 714 -30.30 -18.39 -4.60
N PRO A 715 -31.05 -19.51 -4.83
CA PRO A 715 -31.31 -20.51 -3.82
C PRO A 715 -30.07 -21.17 -3.26
N ASP A 716 -29.06 -21.48 -4.08
CA ASP A 716 -27.80 -22.07 -3.65
C ASP A 716 -27.01 -21.14 -2.70
N SER A 717 -27.08 -19.84 -2.92
CA SER A 717 -26.44 -18.85 -2.06
C SER A 717 -27.17 -18.68 -0.72
N VAL A 718 -28.48 -18.83 -0.71
CA VAL A 718 -29.31 -18.84 0.51
C VAL A 718 -28.98 -20.06 1.37
N GLU A 719 -28.90 -21.25 0.76
CA GLU A 719 -28.55 -22.47 1.45
C GLU A 719 -27.16 -22.39 2.07
N LYS A 720 -26.18 -21.90 1.33
CA LYS A 720 -24.82 -21.65 1.81
C LYS A 720 -24.76 -20.61 2.94
N TYR A 721 -25.58 -19.57 2.87
CA TYR A 721 -25.68 -18.59 3.95
C TYR A 721 -26.26 -19.20 5.22
N LYS A 722 -27.37 -19.94 5.10
CA LYS A 722 -27.99 -20.69 6.22
C LYS A 722 -27.07 -21.80 6.75
N GLY A 723 -26.22 -22.38 5.91
CA GLY A 723 -25.16 -23.31 6.27
C GLY A 723 -23.95 -22.68 6.96
N GLY A 724 -24.00 -21.36 7.28
CA GLY A 724 -22.99 -20.65 8.08
C GLY A 724 -22.04 -19.73 7.29
N ASN A 725 -22.17 -19.64 5.96
CA ASN A 725 -21.34 -18.74 5.16
C ASN A 725 -21.88 -17.28 5.19
N GLN A 726 -21.62 -16.59 6.29
CA GLN A 726 -22.07 -15.19 6.49
C GLN A 726 -21.48 -14.18 5.50
N LYS A 727 -20.44 -14.53 4.74
CA LYS A 727 -19.88 -13.64 3.69
C LYS A 727 -20.86 -13.38 2.56
N LEU A 728 -21.83 -14.25 2.34
CA LEU A 728 -22.88 -14.09 1.35
C LEU A 728 -23.92 -13.03 1.69
N PHE A 729 -23.94 -12.52 2.92
CA PHE A 729 -24.81 -11.41 3.31
C PHE A 729 -24.54 -10.17 2.43
N GLY A 730 -23.29 -9.78 2.28
CA GLY A 730 -22.90 -8.64 1.42
C GLY A 730 -23.26 -8.84 -0.06
N PHE A 731 -23.26 -10.08 -0.55
CA PHE A 731 -23.74 -10.42 -1.89
C PHE A 731 -25.22 -10.10 -2.06
N PHE A 732 -26.10 -10.52 -1.12
CA PHE A 732 -27.54 -10.24 -1.20
C PHE A 732 -27.83 -8.74 -1.12
N VAL A 733 -27.19 -8.02 -0.21
CA VAL A 733 -27.29 -6.56 -0.12
C VAL A 733 -26.86 -5.89 -1.42
N GLY A 734 -25.74 -6.32 -1.99
CA GLY A 734 -25.24 -5.80 -3.27
C GLY A 734 -26.19 -6.04 -4.44
N GLN A 735 -26.85 -7.21 -4.51
CA GLN A 735 -27.85 -7.53 -5.53
C GLN A 735 -29.12 -6.68 -5.39
N VAL A 736 -29.59 -6.44 -4.18
CA VAL A 736 -30.75 -5.56 -3.93
C VAL A 736 -30.44 -4.11 -4.32
N LEU A 737 -29.27 -3.60 -3.91
CA LEU A 737 -28.83 -2.25 -4.31
C LEU A 737 -28.68 -2.13 -5.83
N LYS A 738 -28.21 -3.17 -6.51
CA LYS A 738 -28.12 -3.20 -7.97
C LYS A 738 -29.48 -3.25 -8.63
N ALA A 739 -30.41 -4.03 -8.10
CA ALA A 739 -31.79 -4.14 -8.62
C ALA A 739 -32.61 -2.84 -8.46
N THR A 740 -32.16 -1.96 -7.57
CA THR A 740 -32.77 -0.62 -7.32
C THR A 740 -31.95 0.52 -7.94
N ASP A 741 -30.98 0.23 -8.82
CA ASP A 741 -30.05 1.21 -9.38
C ASP A 741 -29.35 2.10 -8.36
N GLY A 742 -29.11 1.55 -7.15
CA GLY A 742 -28.52 2.27 -6.00
C GLY A 742 -29.45 3.23 -5.29
N LYS A 743 -30.76 3.20 -5.57
CA LYS A 743 -31.76 4.08 -4.94
C LYS A 743 -32.25 3.58 -3.59
N ALA A 744 -32.18 2.27 -3.31
CA ALA A 744 -32.58 1.77 -1.99
C ALA A 744 -31.62 2.22 -0.88
N ASN A 745 -32.18 2.58 0.28
CA ASN A 745 -31.41 2.96 1.47
C ASN A 745 -30.59 1.76 1.96
N PRO A 746 -29.24 1.82 1.96
CA PRO A 746 -28.40 0.69 2.33
C PRO A 746 -28.65 0.20 3.77
N THR A 747 -28.99 1.08 4.69
CA THR A 747 -29.25 0.73 6.10
C THR A 747 -30.52 -0.11 6.21
N VAL A 748 -31.59 0.32 5.52
CA VAL A 748 -32.86 -0.40 5.48
C VAL A 748 -32.72 -1.74 4.77
N VAL A 749 -32.00 -1.76 3.62
CA VAL A 749 -31.71 -3.00 2.88
C VAL A 749 -30.95 -3.99 3.76
N ASN A 750 -29.90 -3.56 4.47
CA ASN A 750 -29.14 -4.43 5.37
C ASN A 750 -30.04 -5.06 6.45
N GLN A 751 -30.92 -4.26 7.06
CA GLN A 751 -31.82 -4.75 8.10
C GLN A 751 -32.80 -5.77 7.53
N LEU A 752 -33.47 -5.45 6.44
CA LEU A 752 -34.50 -6.31 5.83
C LEU A 752 -33.92 -7.61 5.23
N VAL A 753 -32.73 -7.53 4.60
CA VAL A 753 -32.02 -8.73 4.11
C VAL A 753 -31.64 -9.63 5.28
N LEU A 754 -31.16 -9.07 6.39
CA LEU A 754 -30.82 -9.84 7.59
C LEU A 754 -32.04 -10.53 8.21
N GLU A 755 -33.18 -9.88 8.20
CA GLU A 755 -34.46 -10.45 8.69
C GLU A 755 -34.96 -11.60 7.79
N LYS A 756 -34.83 -11.44 6.48
CA LYS A 756 -35.29 -12.46 5.49
C LYS A 756 -34.39 -13.68 5.37
N LEU A 757 -33.10 -13.55 5.68
CA LEU A 757 -32.15 -14.65 5.61
C LEU A 757 -32.01 -15.45 6.93
N LYS A 758 -32.56 -14.93 8.04
CA LYS A 758 -32.69 -15.70 9.28
C LYS A 758 -33.65 -16.87 9.10
#